data_6b4ed278db2fe8f3307813ac4927ac64
#
_entry.id   6b4ed278db2fe8f3307813ac4927ac64
#
_cell.length_a   1.000
_cell.length_b   1.000
_cell.length_c   1.000
_cell.angle_alpha   90.00
_cell.angle_beta   90.00
_cell.angle_gamma   90.00
#
_symmetry.space_group_name_H-M   'P 1'
#
loop_
_entity.id
_entity.type
_entity.pdbx_description
1 polymer ?
#
loop_
_entity_poly.entity_id
_entity_poly.type
_entity_poly.pdbx_seq_one_letter_code
_entity_poly.pdbx_strand_id
1 'polypeptide(L)'
;MKKTTKRLLSAALAVGMTVSVGVLAASCGDKGKSGDKSYTYKTSTVSLGTNWNPHTWETNADSSILSYLSSPFVDMSIKDSKNGVYQWVYEMATSVEDVTKAHQNDLTKYKATLQDGKTAETTDAGFVFEIKLNQNAQWENGEKIKADDYIYSMKQLLDSKMRNYRANLYYKGESAVAGGLAYYNSEAPIYDPVVPAYGEGDTPDYSFDITANKTYINLTDQGMTISSYSFSDLKDLGYVDGELYKKLSGTANPYGFIEVTDSNKTDVLTIMDQYLKAFGMSIYTDEGKTQIDEELYKEFLFYNTGTFGDKYEYDDTVGCYKVDDYTIRYVTQTYIDYNNFMTSLTSTWLVYKPYYEANKDTTGALVTTRYGTSKDTTMSYGVYKIDSLQSEKQMVFVQNENWYGFEKQSDGSLVSYTNFEVDGKKVQQYQTTKIQIDVMDDNAAKQAFLKGSLSDWTPSATDLSAYKSSDQLYQVDETYTMSLFFNTGLEALKTMDASKGNKNSVVLSNKNFRKAFSLAINRSEYVTATPGYKAEYALMNNLYFYDVYNDPTSSYRASDKAMQAICNLYGVEYGADKPYKTLKEAYQSINGYNLTEAKALMKTACDELVAAGLYNKGAEIKIRVAWASGALTDDNNAQIALMNKYINAALEGSGFGKVTLEAVGNLNNERYSGVPAGEFAIGYGAWGGAAFYPFRNFQVYMDPDQYDVNELGCYDPTTETLTLKVNGVDETMTWQQWSNCMIGSGKYSAASNEVKLSITAQLEEAFLDTYYRIPLCATTQCFLLSYQCNYYTENYNIMYDFGGMRLMSYNYTDAEWADYVKKGISYV
;
A
#
# COMPACT_ATOMS: atom_id res chain seq x y z
N MET A 1 17.98 2.44 40.83
CA MET A 1 19.01 3.38 40.37
C MET A 1 19.14 3.45 38.85
N LYS A 2 18.07 3.35 38.08
CA LYS A 2 18.08 3.42 36.58
C LYS A 2 17.12 4.45 35.99
N LYS A 3 16.50 5.30 36.77
CA LYS A 3 15.59 6.37 36.28
C LYS A 3 16.19 7.79 36.29
N THR A 4 17.38 7.98 36.83
CA THR A 4 17.99 9.32 36.96
C THR A 4 18.97 9.64 35.83
N THR A 5 19.47 8.67 35.11
CA THR A 5 20.46 8.86 34.06
C THR A 5 19.84 9.26 32.70
N LYS A 6 18.55 8.97 32.47
CA LYS A 6 17.85 9.36 31.21
C LYS A 6 17.39 10.82 31.18
N ARG A 7 17.25 11.46 32.36
CA ARG A 7 16.88 12.90 32.43
C ARG A 7 18.06 13.86 32.29
N LEU A 8 19.27 13.39 32.39
CA LEU A 8 20.48 14.22 32.23
C LEU A 8 20.99 14.21 30.77
N LEU A 9 20.67 13.21 29.96
CA LEU A 9 20.97 13.24 28.52
C LEU A 9 20.03 14.16 27.73
N SER A 10 18.77 14.27 28.15
CA SER A 10 17.80 15.17 27.48
C SER A 10 18.07 16.66 27.73
N ALA A 11 18.75 17.00 28.83
CA ALA A 11 19.10 18.40 29.13
C ALA A 11 20.40 18.86 28.44
N ALA A 12 21.29 17.94 28.08
CA ALA A 12 22.54 18.25 27.39
C ALA A 12 22.35 18.45 25.87
N LEU A 13 21.30 17.83 25.27
CA LEU A 13 20.94 18.07 23.86
C LEU A 13 20.22 19.42 23.66
N ALA A 14 19.45 19.89 24.63
CA ALA A 14 18.72 21.16 24.50
C ALA A 14 19.61 22.42 24.54
N VAL A 15 20.83 22.34 25.06
CA VAL A 15 21.77 23.46 25.12
C VAL A 15 22.69 23.51 23.90
N GLY A 16 22.83 22.40 23.17
CA GLY A 16 23.63 22.34 21.92
C GLY A 16 22.93 22.89 20.69
N MET A 17 21.59 22.93 20.67
CA MET A 17 20.81 23.35 19.49
C MET A 17 20.60 24.86 19.38
N THR A 18 20.85 25.66 20.42
CA THR A 18 20.68 27.13 20.39
C THR A 18 21.87 27.89 19.81
N VAL A 19 23.00 27.22 19.54
CA VAL A 19 24.20 27.88 18.98
C VAL A 19 24.39 27.58 17.48
N SER A 20 23.71 26.57 16.89
CA SER A 20 23.89 26.17 15.48
C SER A 20 22.98 26.90 14.49
N VAL A 21 21.95 27.64 14.93
CA VAL A 21 21.08 28.43 14.04
C VAL A 21 21.72 29.76 13.58
N GLY A 22 22.78 30.16 14.21
CA GLY A 22 23.48 31.41 13.88
C GLY A 22 24.60 31.29 12.82
N VAL A 23 24.96 30.07 12.37
CA VAL A 23 26.12 29.87 11.49
C VAL A 23 25.75 29.50 10.07
N LEU A 24 24.49 29.14 9.81
CA LEU A 24 24.01 28.78 8.45
C LEU A 24 23.75 29.99 7.52
N ALA A 25 23.85 31.22 8.03
CA ALA A 25 23.74 32.42 7.23
C ALA A 25 25.10 33.00 6.73
N ALA A 26 26.22 32.31 6.99
CA ALA A 26 27.54 32.85 6.70
C ALA A 26 28.42 32.04 5.74
N SER A 27 27.83 31.12 4.97
CA SER A 27 28.58 30.31 3.99
C SER A 27 28.07 30.45 2.55
N CYS A 28 27.68 31.66 2.15
CA CYS A 28 27.54 32.01 0.74
C CYS A 28 28.17 33.39 0.52
N GLY A 29 29.47 33.42 0.61
CA GLY A 29 30.25 34.54 0.10
C GLY A 29 30.85 34.18 -1.24
N ASP A 30 30.05 34.23 -2.32
CA ASP A 30 30.61 34.42 -3.64
C ASP A 30 29.92 35.62 -4.27
N LYS A 31 30.73 36.68 -4.47
CA LYS A 31 30.33 37.86 -5.17
C LYS A 31 30.43 37.58 -6.67
N GLY A 32 29.30 37.55 -7.32
CA GLY A 32 29.33 37.81 -8.74
C GLY A 32 28.53 36.94 -9.62
N LYS A 33 27.39 37.36 -9.91
CA LYS A 33 26.84 37.61 -11.23
C LYS A 33 25.37 37.93 -11.13
N SER A 34 24.97 39.11 -11.55
CA SER A 34 23.58 39.47 -11.78
C SER A 34 22.97 38.47 -12.74
N GLY A 35 22.04 37.62 -12.29
CA GLY A 35 21.23 36.76 -13.11
C GLY A 35 20.94 35.30 -12.65
N ASP A 36 21.48 34.87 -11.52
CA ASP A 36 21.28 33.46 -11.11
C ASP A 36 19.86 33.30 -10.52
N LYS A 37 18.92 32.82 -11.34
CA LYS A 37 17.55 32.47 -10.92
C LYS A 37 17.57 31.08 -10.29
N SER A 38 17.75 31.00 -8.97
CA SER A 38 17.63 29.76 -8.21
C SER A 38 16.23 29.64 -7.61
N TYR A 39 15.64 28.44 -7.71
CA TYR A 39 14.34 28.08 -7.18
C TYR A 39 14.48 26.77 -6.39
N THR A 40 14.55 26.88 -5.08
CA THR A 40 14.72 25.72 -4.21
C THR A 40 13.40 25.30 -3.59
N TYR A 41 12.97 24.05 -3.85
CA TYR A 41 11.90 23.41 -3.10
C TYR A 41 12.50 22.76 -1.84
N LYS A 42 12.06 23.22 -0.67
CA LYS A 42 12.54 22.75 0.63
C LYS A 42 11.43 22.03 1.36
N THR A 43 11.62 20.76 1.64
CA THR A 43 10.66 19.94 2.39
C THR A 43 11.34 19.26 3.56
N SER A 44 10.57 18.62 4.41
CA SER A 44 11.08 17.89 5.57
C SER A 44 10.56 16.45 5.63
N THR A 45 11.33 15.62 6.30
CA THR A 45 10.95 14.24 6.61
C THR A 45 11.43 13.88 8.01
N VAL A 46 10.82 12.87 8.63
CA VAL A 46 11.31 12.35 9.93
C VAL A 46 12.54 11.46 9.77
N SER A 47 12.72 10.86 8.58
CA SER A 47 13.91 10.06 8.25
C SER A 47 14.14 10.07 6.74
N LEU A 48 15.41 10.07 6.32
CA LEU A 48 15.79 9.86 4.92
C LEU A 48 15.75 8.38 4.58
N GLY A 49 15.42 8.08 3.33
CA GLY A 49 15.64 6.76 2.75
C GLY A 49 17.14 6.42 2.72
N THR A 50 17.45 5.16 2.82
CA THR A 50 18.83 4.65 2.85
C THR A 50 19.17 3.71 1.70
N ASN A 51 18.14 3.26 0.95
CA ASN A 51 18.30 2.32 -0.15
C ASN A 51 17.31 2.67 -1.28
N TRP A 52 17.72 3.48 -2.24
CA TRP A 52 16.92 3.84 -3.41
C TRP A 52 17.29 3.04 -4.67
N ASN A 53 17.82 1.82 -4.49
CA ASN A 53 18.01 0.87 -5.57
C ASN A 53 16.64 0.36 -6.05
N PRO A 54 16.28 0.48 -7.35
CA PRO A 54 14.98 0.03 -7.86
C PRO A 54 14.74 -1.47 -7.69
N HIS A 55 15.78 -2.27 -7.44
CA HIS A 55 15.67 -3.71 -7.22
C HIS A 55 15.41 -4.11 -5.76
N THR A 56 15.71 -3.22 -4.78
CA THR A 56 15.75 -3.61 -3.37
C THR A 56 15.17 -2.58 -2.39
N TRP A 57 14.64 -1.46 -2.85
CA TRP A 57 14.01 -0.47 -1.96
C TRP A 57 12.83 -1.07 -1.18
N GLU A 58 12.64 -0.63 0.05
CA GLU A 58 11.61 -1.19 0.93
C GLU A 58 10.62 -0.14 1.45
N THR A 59 11.09 1.08 1.70
CA THR A 59 10.29 2.12 2.35
C THR A 59 9.79 3.20 1.39
N ASN A 60 8.73 3.91 1.78
CA ASN A 60 8.25 5.08 1.03
C ASN A 60 9.32 6.18 0.93
N ALA A 61 10.17 6.33 1.96
CA ALA A 61 11.29 7.28 1.92
C ALA A 61 12.31 6.92 0.83
N ASP A 62 12.63 5.64 0.65
CA ASP A 62 13.50 5.16 -0.43
C ASP A 62 12.88 5.42 -1.80
N SER A 63 11.60 5.07 -1.97
CA SER A 63 10.85 5.28 -3.21
C SER A 63 10.76 6.75 -3.60
N SER A 64 10.56 7.63 -2.62
CA SER A 64 10.53 9.09 -2.86
C SER A 64 11.86 9.62 -3.39
N ILE A 65 12.99 9.15 -2.87
CA ILE A 65 14.32 9.50 -3.40
C ILE A 65 14.48 8.96 -4.82
N LEU A 66 14.12 7.69 -5.05
CA LEU A 66 14.20 7.06 -6.37
C LEU A 66 13.41 7.84 -7.42
N SER A 67 12.25 8.40 -7.07
CA SER A 67 11.39 9.16 -7.99
C SER A 67 12.06 10.42 -8.56
N TYR A 68 13.00 11.05 -7.84
CA TYR A 68 13.76 12.18 -8.36
C TYR A 68 14.90 11.75 -9.32
N LEU A 69 15.41 10.54 -9.15
CA LEU A 69 16.59 10.00 -9.83
C LEU A 69 16.28 9.20 -11.09
N SER A 70 15.01 8.89 -11.31
CA SER A 70 14.56 8.03 -12.41
C SER A 70 13.46 8.69 -13.23
N SER A 71 13.35 8.29 -14.49
CA SER A 71 12.20 8.58 -15.35
C SER A 71 11.55 7.25 -15.75
N PRO A 72 10.23 7.08 -15.62
CA PRO A 72 9.53 5.86 -16.04
C PRO A 72 9.43 5.77 -17.56
N PHE A 73 8.91 4.67 -18.09
CA PHE A 73 8.60 4.59 -19.52
C PHE A 73 7.50 5.56 -19.91
N VAL A 74 6.47 5.62 -19.10
CA VAL A 74 5.32 6.52 -19.22
C VAL A 74 4.97 7.08 -17.86
N ASP A 75 4.35 8.26 -17.88
CA ASP A 75 3.86 8.94 -16.68
C ASP A 75 2.48 9.53 -16.97
N MET A 76 1.85 10.13 -16.00
CA MET A 76 0.55 10.79 -16.13
C MET A 76 0.70 12.28 -15.89
N SER A 77 -0.03 13.08 -16.67
CA SER A 77 -0.02 14.54 -16.54
C SER A 77 -1.38 15.13 -16.88
N ILE A 78 -1.55 16.40 -16.56
CA ILE A 78 -2.76 17.17 -16.81
C ILE A 78 -2.99 17.30 -18.32
N LYS A 79 -4.21 17.00 -18.78
CA LYS A 79 -4.70 17.34 -20.10
C LYS A 79 -5.67 18.54 -20.03
N ASP A 80 -6.59 18.51 -19.07
CA ASP A 80 -7.57 19.57 -18.80
C ASP A 80 -7.72 19.72 -17.30
N SER A 81 -7.10 20.76 -16.75
CA SER A 81 -7.06 21.01 -15.31
C SER A 81 -8.42 21.38 -14.73
N LYS A 82 -9.29 22.01 -15.54
CA LYS A 82 -10.62 22.42 -15.09
C LYS A 82 -11.57 21.24 -14.90
N ASN A 83 -11.47 20.25 -15.79
CA ASN A 83 -12.33 19.08 -15.78
C ASN A 83 -11.69 17.85 -15.14
N GLY A 84 -10.47 17.97 -14.61
CA GLY A 84 -9.77 16.88 -13.96
C GLY A 84 -9.34 15.78 -14.93
N VAL A 85 -9.14 16.09 -16.21
CA VAL A 85 -8.76 15.12 -17.23
C VAL A 85 -7.25 15.00 -17.30
N TYR A 86 -6.74 13.75 -17.28
CA TYR A 86 -5.32 13.48 -17.45
C TYR A 86 -5.01 12.86 -18.82
N GLN A 87 -3.72 12.72 -19.11
CA GLN A 87 -3.19 12.03 -20.27
C GLN A 87 -1.95 11.20 -19.93
N TRP A 88 -1.72 10.13 -20.67
CA TRP A 88 -0.44 9.45 -20.64
C TRP A 88 0.61 10.30 -21.35
N VAL A 89 1.77 10.43 -20.71
CA VAL A 89 2.93 11.11 -21.29
C VAL A 89 4.08 10.14 -21.41
N TYR A 90 4.70 10.12 -22.58
CA TYR A 90 5.84 9.27 -22.86
C TYR A 90 7.12 9.93 -22.36
N GLU A 91 7.91 9.19 -21.59
CA GLU A 91 9.18 9.64 -21.00
C GLU A 91 10.36 8.84 -21.58
N MET A 92 10.71 7.70 -20.97
CA MET A 92 11.75 6.82 -21.48
C MET A 92 11.27 5.98 -22.65
N ALA A 93 9.99 5.82 -22.85
CA ALA A 93 9.39 5.30 -24.08
C ALA A 93 8.97 6.43 -25.02
N THR A 94 8.81 6.11 -26.30
CA THR A 94 8.17 6.95 -27.33
C THR A 94 6.89 6.34 -27.86
N SER A 95 6.71 5.03 -27.73
CA SER A 95 5.44 4.32 -27.93
C SER A 95 5.41 3.03 -27.13
N VAL A 96 4.21 2.59 -26.81
CA VAL A 96 3.88 1.28 -26.26
C VAL A 96 2.74 0.71 -27.09
N GLU A 97 2.93 -0.46 -27.68
CA GLU A 97 1.96 -1.08 -28.58
C GLU A 97 1.69 -2.51 -28.17
N ASP A 98 0.42 -2.91 -28.12
CA ASP A 98 0.04 -4.31 -28.02
C ASP A 98 0.23 -4.98 -29.38
N VAL A 99 1.21 -5.86 -29.46
CA VAL A 99 1.61 -6.57 -30.68
C VAL A 99 1.30 -8.07 -30.59
N THR A 100 0.50 -8.49 -29.62
CA THR A 100 0.17 -9.90 -29.33
C THR A 100 -0.25 -10.65 -30.60
N LYS A 101 -1.14 -10.07 -31.40
CA LYS A 101 -1.64 -10.70 -32.62
C LYS A 101 -0.55 -11.04 -33.64
N ALA A 102 0.48 -10.22 -33.73
CA ALA A 102 1.60 -10.40 -34.65
C ALA A 102 2.69 -11.33 -34.10
N HIS A 103 2.67 -11.62 -32.79
CA HIS A 103 3.74 -12.34 -32.09
C HIS A 103 3.25 -13.54 -31.28
N GLN A 104 2.32 -14.32 -31.85
CA GLN A 104 1.72 -15.52 -31.25
C GLN A 104 2.76 -16.57 -30.80
N ASN A 105 3.89 -16.67 -31.49
CA ASN A 105 4.96 -17.60 -31.12
C ASN A 105 5.60 -17.29 -29.77
N ASP A 106 5.56 -16.04 -29.32
CA ASP A 106 6.13 -15.64 -28.03
C ASP A 106 5.31 -16.21 -26.87
N LEU A 107 3.99 -16.37 -27.06
CA LEU A 107 3.12 -16.97 -26.04
C LEU A 107 3.54 -18.40 -25.69
N THR A 108 3.81 -19.20 -26.72
CA THR A 108 4.26 -20.59 -26.55
C THR A 108 5.71 -20.64 -26.07
N LYS A 109 6.59 -19.81 -26.66
CA LYS A 109 8.01 -19.78 -26.30
C LYS A 109 8.22 -19.49 -24.82
N TYR A 110 7.55 -18.47 -24.28
CA TYR A 110 7.69 -18.04 -22.91
C TYR A 110 6.63 -18.61 -21.97
N LYS A 111 5.81 -19.54 -22.42
CA LYS A 111 4.79 -20.24 -21.63
C LYS A 111 3.79 -19.29 -20.95
N ALA A 112 3.32 -18.30 -21.66
CA ALA A 112 2.22 -17.46 -21.19
C ALA A 112 0.97 -18.30 -20.89
N THR A 113 0.20 -17.91 -19.87
CA THR A 113 -0.89 -18.73 -19.31
C THR A 113 -2.26 -18.14 -19.61
N LEU A 114 -3.20 -18.96 -20.08
CA LEU A 114 -4.62 -18.61 -20.20
C LEU A 114 -5.34 -18.67 -18.85
N GLN A 115 -6.56 -18.14 -18.83
CA GLN A 115 -7.43 -17.99 -17.66
C GLN A 115 -7.61 -19.27 -16.80
N ASP A 116 -7.61 -20.42 -17.39
CA ASP A 116 -7.81 -21.71 -16.70
C ASP A 116 -6.49 -22.42 -16.36
N GLY A 117 -5.38 -21.67 -16.37
CA GLY A 117 -4.04 -22.20 -16.11
C GLY A 117 -3.40 -22.94 -17.28
N LYS A 118 -4.06 -23.01 -18.45
CA LYS A 118 -3.46 -23.59 -19.65
C LYS A 118 -2.51 -22.59 -20.32
N THR A 119 -1.47 -23.12 -20.97
CA THR A 119 -0.56 -22.32 -21.76
C THR A 119 -1.30 -21.66 -22.93
N ALA A 120 -1.10 -20.35 -23.11
CA ALA A 120 -1.64 -19.62 -24.24
C ALA A 120 -1.03 -20.10 -25.55
N GLU A 121 -1.86 -20.53 -26.48
CA GLU A 121 -1.44 -20.91 -27.84
C GLU A 121 -1.76 -19.78 -28.83
N THR A 122 -2.94 -19.20 -28.69
CA THR A 122 -3.41 -18.10 -29.55
C THR A 122 -4.30 -17.15 -28.78
N THR A 123 -4.05 -15.85 -28.94
CA THR A 123 -4.94 -14.77 -28.50
C THR A 123 -4.62 -13.53 -29.34
N ASP A 124 -5.52 -12.56 -29.42
CA ASP A 124 -5.34 -11.38 -30.25
C ASP A 124 -4.75 -10.17 -29.51
N ALA A 125 -4.79 -10.15 -28.19
CA ALA A 125 -4.34 -9.01 -27.38
C ALA A 125 -3.97 -9.38 -25.93
N GLY A 126 -3.25 -8.49 -25.26
CA GLY A 126 -3.08 -8.51 -23.80
C GLY A 126 -1.93 -9.36 -23.29
N PHE A 127 -0.95 -9.73 -24.12
CA PHE A 127 0.20 -10.54 -23.70
C PHE A 127 1.55 -10.05 -24.21
N VAL A 128 1.63 -9.52 -25.44
CA VAL A 128 2.92 -9.12 -26.02
C VAL A 128 2.90 -7.64 -26.33
N PHE A 129 3.78 -6.90 -25.65
CA PHE A 129 3.88 -5.46 -25.77
C PHE A 129 5.24 -5.05 -26.34
N GLU A 130 5.25 -4.12 -27.29
CA GLU A 130 6.46 -3.53 -27.83
C GLU A 130 6.64 -2.12 -27.28
N ILE A 131 7.79 -1.85 -26.68
CA ILE A 131 8.16 -0.57 -26.08
C ILE A 131 9.30 0.03 -26.88
N LYS A 132 9.04 1.15 -27.58
CA LYS A 132 10.06 1.92 -28.27
C LYS A 132 10.67 2.95 -27.34
N LEU A 133 11.98 2.91 -27.20
CA LEU A 133 12.73 3.73 -26.26
C LEU A 133 13.01 5.13 -26.82
N ASN A 134 13.13 6.10 -25.92
CA ASN A 134 13.55 7.46 -26.23
C ASN A 134 15.06 7.50 -26.54
N GLN A 135 15.40 7.71 -27.80
CA GLN A 135 16.80 7.74 -28.28
C GLN A 135 17.62 8.93 -27.73
N ASN A 136 16.94 9.93 -27.13
CA ASN A 136 17.60 11.07 -26.50
C ASN A 136 17.95 10.79 -25.03
N ALA A 137 17.38 9.75 -24.42
CA ALA A 137 17.61 9.40 -23.02
C ALA A 137 19.09 9.13 -22.75
N GLN A 138 19.57 9.67 -21.64
CA GLN A 138 20.95 9.58 -21.18
C GLN A 138 21.02 9.42 -19.67
N TRP A 139 22.08 8.76 -19.23
CA TRP A 139 22.51 8.82 -17.85
C TRP A 139 23.06 10.21 -17.50
N GLU A 140 23.17 10.55 -16.23
CA GLU A 140 23.71 11.84 -15.77
C GLU A 140 25.17 12.10 -16.20
N ASN A 141 25.91 11.06 -16.61
CA ASN A 141 27.25 11.16 -17.17
C ASN A 141 27.26 11.39 -18.70
N GLY A 142 26.10 11.44 -19.36
CA GLY A 142 25.91 11.64 -20.79
C GLY A 142 25.94 10.38 -21.65
N GLU A 143 26.10 9.19 -21.06
CA GLU A 143 26.02 7.93 -21.80
C GLU A 143 24.58 7.66 -22.23
N LYS A 144 24.40 7.15 -23.47
CA LYS A 144 23.08 6.81 -24.01
C LYS A 144 22.49 5.58 -23.33
N ILE A 145 21.18 5.64 -23.07
CA ILE A 145 20.41 4.52 -22.55
C ILE A 145 19.82 3.73 -23.71
N LYS A 146 20.01 2.42 -23.72
CA LYS A 146 19.59 1.50 -24.77
C LYS A 146 18.82 0.31 -24.22
N ALA A 147 18.26 -0.49 -25.12
CA ALA A 147 17.56 -1.72 -24.77
C ALA A 147 18.44 -2.69 -23.93
N ASP A 148 19.74 -2.78 -24.24
CA ASP A 148 20.68 -3.62 -23.49
C ASP A 148 20.74 -3.25 -22.00
N ASP A 149 20.59 -1.98 -21.63
CA ASP A 149 20.59 -1.53 -20.24
C ASP A 149 19.35 -2.05 -19.48
N TYR A 150 18.17 -2.03 -20.13
CA TYR A 150 16.95 -2.56 -19.57
C TYR A 150 16.97 -4.09 -19.43
N ILE A 151 17.49 -4.79 -20.46
CA ILE A 151 17.60 -6.26 -20.41
C ILE A 151 18.61 -6.70 -19.35
N TYR A 152 19.76 -6.01 -19.26
CA TYR A 152 20.73 -6.24 -18.19
C TYR A 152 20.06 -6.05 -16.81
N SER A 153 19.34 -4.96 -16.63
CA SER A 153 18.69 -4.62 -15.36
C SER A 153 17.62 -5.65 -14.97
N MET A 154 16.77 -6.09 -15.90
CA MET A 154 15.77 -7.14 -15.65
C MET A 154 16.43 -8.47 -15.30
N LYS A 155 17.54 -8.81 -15.98
CA LYS A 155 18.32 -10.01 -15.68
C LYS A 155 18.90 -9.98 -14.25
N GLN A 156 19.39 -8.82 -13.80
CA GLN A 156 19.88 -8.68 -12.42
C GLN A 156 18.75 -8.71 -11.41
N LEU A 157 17.64 -8.05 -11.70
CA LEU A 157 16.47 -8.00 -10.83
C LEU A 157 15.93 -9.40 -10.53
N LEU A 158 15.84 -10.26 -11.55
CA LEU A 158 15.29 -11.60 -11.45
C LEU A 158 16.37 -12.69 -11.18
N ASP A 159 17.62 -12.32 -10.93
CA ASP A 159 18.70 -13.28 -10.69
C ASP A 159 18.45 -14.07 -9.40
N SER A 160 18.39 -15.42 -9.52
CA SER A 160 18.14 -16.34 -8.41
C SER A 160 19.17 -16.25 -7.28
N LYS A 161 20.39 -15.78 -7.57
CA LYS A 161 21.45 -15.58 -6.59
C LYS A 161 21.41 -14.23 -5.90
N MET A 162 20.69 -13.26 -6.46
CA MET A 162 20.52 -11.95 -5.84
C MET A 162 19.27 -11.87 -4.94
N ARG A 163 18.24 -12.64 -5.22
CA ARG A 163 16.98 -12.67 -4.44
C ARG A 163 16.46 -11.26 -4.12
N ASN A 164 16.49 -10.38 -5.13
CA ASN A 164 16.12 -8.99 -4.97
C ASN A 164 14.67 -8.84 -4.47
N TYR A 165 14.46 -8.00 -3.47
CA TYR A 165 13.16 -7.81 -2.82
C TYR A 165 12.05 -7.38 -3.79
N ARG A 166 12.35 -6.49 -4.75
CA ARG A 166 11.37 -6.00 -5.74
C ARG A 166 11.19 -6.89 -6.96
N ALA A 167 11.87 -8.02 -7.03
CA ALA A 167 11.67 -9.00 -8.11
C ALA A 167 10.21 -9.50 -8.16
N ASN A 168 9.53 -9.56 -7.02
CA ASN A 168 8.12 -9.98 -6.92
C ASN A 168 7.18 -9.14 -7.80
N LEU A 169 7.46 -7.87 -8.02
CA LEU A 169 6.68 -6.99 -8.91
C LEU A 169 6.73 -7.43 -10.38
N TYR A 170 7.71 -8.26 -10.76
CA TYR A 170 7.97 -8.69 -12.13
C TYR A 170 7.87 -10.20 -12.36
N TYR A 171 7.76 -11.01 -11.32
CA TYR A 171 7.47 -12.43 -11.47
C TYR A 171 6.10 -12.83 -10.92
N LYS A 172 5.41 -11.95 -10.20
CA LYS A 172 4.08 -12.17 -9.61
C LYS A 172 3.14 -11.03 -10.02
N GLY A 173 1.84 -11.29 -10.01
CA GLY A 173 0.81 -10.32 -10.34
C GLY A 173 0.54 -10.17 -11.84
N GLU A 174 -0.31 -9.22 -12.20
CA GLU A 174 -0.87 -9.10 -13.55
C GLU A 174 0.17 -8.70 -14.62
N SER A 175 1.14 -7.88 -14.27
CA SER A 175 2.23 -7.47 -15.15
C SER A 175 3.47 -8.36 -15.08
N ALA A 176 3.36 -9.52 -14.42
CA ALA A 176 4.47 -10.46 -14.33
C ALA A 176 5.01 -10.83 -15.72
N VAL A 177 6.33 -10.78 -15.89
CA VAL A 177 6.97 -11.20 -17.14
C VAL A 177 6.92 -12.72 -17.27
N ALA A 178 6.54 -13.20 -18.43
CA ALA A 178 6.47 -14.64 -18.71
C ALA A 178 7.82 -15.32 -18.46
N GLY A 179 7.82 -16.42 -17.73
CA GLY A 179 9.00 -17.16 -17.33
C GLY A 179 9.86 -16.51 -16.23
N GLY A 180 9.46 -15.33 -15.74
CA GLY A 180 10.19 -14.59 -14.70
C GLY A 180 10.32 -15.37 -13.40
N LEU A 181 9.25 -16.00 -12.93
CA LEU A 181 9.25 -16.84 -11.73
C LEU A 181 10.16 -18.06 -11.87
N ALA A 182 10.16 -18.71 -13.03
CA ALA A 182 11.03 -19.87 -13.29
C ALA A 182 12.51 -19.47 -13.23
N TYR A 183 12.86 -18.36 -13.86
CA TYR A 183 14.24 -17.83 -13.82
C TYR A 183 14.66 -17.40 -12.41
N TYR A 184 13.78 -16.70 -11.68
CA TYR A 184 14.01 -16.27 -10.30
C TYR A 184 14.23 -17.44 -9.34
N ASN A 185 13.57 -18.57 -9.57
CA ASN A 185 13.71 -19.77 -8.76
C ASN A 185 14.70 -20.79 -9.35
N SER A 186 15.43 -20.45 -10.40
CA SER A 186 16.41 -21.34 -11.03
C SER A 186 17.38 -21.93 -10.01
N GLU A 187 17.46 -23.25 -9.92
CA GLU A 187 18.30 -24.02 -8.98
C GLU A 187 18.08 -23.68 -7.47
N ALA A 188 17.06 -22.88 -7.14
CA ALA A 188 16.76 -22.57 -5.74
C ALA A 188 16.17 -23.79 -5.02
N PRO A 189 16.48 -24.01 -3.74
CA PRO A 189 15.83 -25.06 -2.96
C PRO A 189 14.37 -24.71 -2.72
N ILE A 190 13.51 -25.73 -2.62
CA ILE A 190 12.12 -25.61 -2.25
C ILE A 190 12.01 -25.89 -0.75
N TYR A 191 11.42 -24.94 -0.03
CA TYR A 191 11.11 -25.10 1.38
C TYR A 191 9.61 -25.03 1.56
N ASP A 192 9.00 -26.13 1.97
CA ASP A 192 7.57 -26.23 2.26
C ASP A 192 7.34 -26.25 3.77
N PRO A 193 6.27 -25.62 4.27
CA PRO A 193 5.91 -25.66 5.69
C PRO A 193 5.82 -27.09 6.21
N VAL A 194 6.29 -27.29 7.44
CA VAL A 194 6.15 -28.58 8.12
C VAL A 194 4.69 -28.79 8.50
N VAL A 195 4.06 -29.78 7.90
CA VAL A 195 2.72 -30.23 8.26
C VAL A 195 2.86 -31.59 8.91
N PRO A 196 2.63 -31.71 10.23
CA PRO A 196 2.62 -33.01 10.88
C PRO A 196 1.53 -33.91 10.27
N ALA A 197 1.87 -35.16 9.96
CA ALA A 197 0.91 -36.11 9.40
C ALA A 197 0.04 -36.67 10.54
N TYR A 198 -1.13 -36.07 10.75
CA TYR A 198 -2.18 -36.66 11.60
C TYR A 198 -3.25 -37.29 10.71
N GLY A 199 -3.77 -38.46 11.14
CA GLY A 199 -5.01 -38.96 10.59
C GLY A 199 -6.20 -38.20 11.16
N GLU A 200 -7.28 -38.10 10.41
CA GLU A 200 -8.53 -37.50 10.88
C GLU A 200 -9.01 -38.20 12.16
N GLY A 201 -9.04 -37.46 13.27
CA GLY A 201 -9.42 -37.97 14.60
C GLY A 201 -8.25 -38.42 15.48
N ASP A 202 -7.00 -38.32 15.04
CA ASP A 202 -5.83 -38.59 15.87
C ASP A 202 -5.57 -37.48 16.90
N THR A 203 -4.97 -37.84 18.02
CA THR A 203 -4.49 -36.86 18.99
C THR A 203 -3.18 -36.27 18.47
N PRO A 204 -2.99 -34.93 18.46
CA PRO A 204 -1.75 -34.29 18.06
C PRO A 204 -0.54 -34.86 18.80
N ASP A 205 0.50 -35.29 18.07
CA ASP A 205 1.76 -35.76 18.67
C ASP A 205 2.72 -34.58 18.84
N TYR A 206 2.72 -34.02 20.03
CA TYR A 206 3.65 -32.93 20.42
C TYR A 206 5.09 -33.39 20.65
N SER A 207 5.40 -34.67 20.41
CA SER A 207 6.76 -35.23 20.57
C SER A 207 7.60 -35.09 19.28
N PHE A 208 7.13 -34.36 18.26
CA PHE A 208 7.83 -34.17 17.01
C PHE A 208 9.28 -33.67 17.22
N ASP A 209 10.24 -34.44 16.74
CA ASP A 209 11.66 -34.09 16.85
C ASP A 209 12.08 -33.23 15.65
N ILE A 210 12.19 -31.93 15.88
CA ILE A 210 12.56 -30.94 14.85
C ILE A 210 13.99 -31.09 14.33
N THR A 211 14.86 -31.79 15.03
CA THR A 211 16.23 -32.08 14.56
C THR A 211 16.33 -33.38 13.76
N ALA A 212 15.68 -34.43 14.22
CA ALA A 212 15.67 -35.74 13.53
C ALA A 212 15.04 -35.63 12.13
N ASN A 213 14.06 -34.73 11.96
CA ASN A 213 13.34 -34.55 10.71
C ASN A 213 14.00 -33.52 9.76
N LYS A 214 15.17 -32.98 10.08
CA LYS A 214 15.89 -31.96 9.28
C LYS A 214 15.01 -30.78 8.91
N THR A 215 14.45 -30.14 9.90
CA THR A 215 13.65 -28.95 9.70
C THR A 215 14.50 -27.69 9.60
N TYR A 216 13.94 -26.66 9.03
CA TYR A 216 14.55 -25.35 8.84
C TYR A 216 13.65 -24.26 9.42
N ILE A 217 14.24 -23.17 9.89
CA ILE A 217 13.52 -21.95 10.27
C ILE A 217 14.02 -20.77 9.44
N ASN A 218 13.13 -19.85 9.07
CA ASN A 218 13.49 -18.59 8.42
C ASN A 218 13.15 -17.43 9.35
N LEU A 219 14.15 -16.61 9.71
CA LEU A 219 13.96 -15.48 10.61
C LEU A 219 13.64 -14.17 9.89
N THR A 220 13.70 -14.16 8.56
CA THR A 220 13.47 -12.98 7.72
C THR A 220 12.17 -13.06 6.91
N ASP A 221 11.47 -14.18 6.96
CA ASP A 221 10.22 -14.37 6.26
C ASP A 221 9.11 -13.51 6.91
N GLN A 222 8.39 -12.75 6.07
CA GLN A 222 7.27 -11.91 6.48
C GLN A 222 5.91 -12.58 6.20
N GLY A 223 5.91 -13.84 5.78
CA GLY A 223 4.71 -14.57 5.36
C GLY A 223 3.99 -15.32 6.46
N MET A 224 4.11 -14.90 7.72
CA MET A 224 3.46 -15.58 8.85
C MET A 224 1.97 -15.23 8.94
N THR A 225 1.13 -16.25 9.16
CA THR A 225 -0.32 -16.03 9.34
C THR A 225 -0.64 -15.50 10.73
N ILE A 226 0.20 -15.79 11.74
CA ILE A 226 0.03 -15.28 13.12
C ILE A 226 0.16 -13.75 13.15
N SER A 227 1.06 -13.19 12.32
CA SER A 227 1.35 -11.77 12.34
C SER A 227 2.09 -11.35 11.06
N SER A 228 1.95 -10.10 10.65
CA SER A 228 2.72 -9.49 9.56
C SER A 228 4.17 -9.13 9.96
N TYR A 229 4.57 -9.37 11.19
CA TYR A 229 5.93 -9.10 11.67
C TYR A 229 6.83 -10.30 11.47
N SER A 230 8.00 -10.09 10.89
CA SER A 230 9.08 -11.08 10.90
C SER A 230 9.78 -11.11 12.26
N PHE A 231 10.62 -12.12 12.49
CA PHE A 231 11.51 -12.11 13.66
C PHE A 231 12.42 -10.88 13.71
N SER A 232 12.83 -10.37 12.53
CA SER A 232 13.61 -9.15 12.42
C SER A 232 12.87 -7.93 12.93
N ASP A 233 11.59 -7.80 12.56
CA ASP A 233 10.75 -6.69 13.02
C ASP A 233 10.58 -6.73 14.54
N LEU A 234 10.28 -7.91 15.08
CA LEU A 234 10.10 -8.09 16.52
C LEU A 234 11.40 -7.90 17.31
N LYS A 235 12.55 -8.20 16.72
CA LYS A 235 13.87 -7.87 17.28
C LYS A 235 14.05 -6.36 17.38
N ASP A 236 13.71 -5.61 16.33
CA ASP A 236 13.83 -4.14 16.30
C ASP A 236 12.86 -3.46 17.27
N LEU A 237 11.71 -4.09 17.51
CA LEU A 237 10.73 -3.70 18.53
C LEU A 237 11.11 -4.14 19.95
N GLY A 238 12.13 -4.96 20.12
CA GLY A 238 12.65 -5.42 21.43
C GLY A 238 11.90 -6.60 22.04
N TYR A 239 11.06 -7.30 21.30
CA TYR A 239 10.39 -8.54 21.74
C TYR A 239 11.27 -9.76 21.57
N VAL A 240 12.11 -9.77 20.54
CA VAL A 240 13.07 -10.84 20.25
C VAL A 240 14.48 -10.38 20.63
N ASP A 241 15.24 -11.26 21.26
CA ASP A 241 16.63 -11.00 21.69
C ASP A 241 17.54 -10.81 20.48
N GLY A 242 18.16 -9.62 20.36
CA GLY A 242 18.98 -9.25 19.23
C GLY A 242 20.28 -10.04 19.09
N GLU A 243 20.88 -10.48 20.20
CA GLU A 243 22.10 -11.32 20.16
C GLU A 243 21.76 -12.76 19.74
N LEU A 244 20.61 -13.27 20.21
CA LEU A 244 20.11 -14.58 19.80
C LEU A 244 19.75 -14.58 18.30
N TYR A 245 19.02 -13.55 17.86
CA TYR A 245 18.70 -13.36 16.45
C TYR A 245 19.97 -13.35 15.59
N LYS A 246 20.95 -12.53 15.96
CA LYS A 246 22.22 -12.41 15.24
C LYS A 246 23.00 -13.73 15.22
N LYS A 247 23.02 -14.46 16.31
CA LYS A 247 23.67 -15.78 16.41
C LYS A 247 23.05 -16.77 15.43
N LEU A 248 21.72 -16.86 15.38
CA LEU A 248 21.00 -17.78 14.50
C LEU A 248 21.08 -17.33 13.04
N SER A 249 20.77 -16.07 12.74
CA SER A 249 20.80 -15.55 11.38
C SER A 249 22.17 -15.63 10.72
N GLY A 250 23.24 -15.57 11.52
CA GLY A 250 24.62 -15.80 11.03
C GLY A 250 24.90 -17.21 10.54
N THR A 251 24.01 -18.18 10.78
CA THR A 251 24.10 -19.56 10.28
C THR A 251 23.13 -19.86 9.12
N ALA A 252 22.35 -18.86 8.72
CA ALA A 252 21.38 -19.02 7.63
C ALA A 252 22.09 -19.39 6.31
N ASN A 253 21.44 -20.27 5.55
CA ASN A 253 21.86 -20.49 4.18
C ASN A 253 21.51 -19.26 3.30
N PRO A 254 21.92 -19.25 2.04
CA PRO A 254 21.70 -18.11 1.13
C PRO A 254 20.25 -17.67 0.95
N TYR A 255 19.31 -18.54 1.22
CA TYR A 255 17.88 -18.32 1.07
C TYR A 255 17.20 -17.91 2.38
N GLY A 256 18.03 -17.62 3.43
CA GLY A 256 17.53 -17.19 4.74
C GLY A 256 17.14 -18.33 5.68
N PHE A 257 17.23 -19.59 5.24
CA PHE A 257 16.85 -20.75 6.03
C PHE A 257 18.00 -21.26 6.91
N ILE A 258 17.69 -21.56 8.16
CA ILE A 258 18.61 -22.07 9.16
C ILE A 258 18.23 -23.51 9.46
N GLU A 259 19.13 -24.47 9.19
CA GLU A 259 18.88 -25.86 9.55
C GLU A 259 18.83 -26.01 11.07
N VAL A 260 17.79 -26.67 11.56
CA VAL A 260 17.64 -26.97 12.99
C VAL A 260 18.47 -28.23 13.30
N THR A 261 19.43 -28.08 14.19
CA THR A 261 20.40 -29.11 14.60
C THR A 261 20.38 -29.26 16.11
N ASP A 262 20.94 -30.33 16.63
CA ASP A 262 21.06 -30.52 18.07
C ASP A 262 21.83 -29.38 18.77
N SER A 263 22.75 -28.73 18.07
CA SER A 263 23.53 -27.62 18.60
C SER A 263 22.79 -26.30 18.70
N ASN A 264 21.76 -26.07 17.86
CA ASN A 264 21.00 -24.81 17.84
C ASN A 264 19.51 -24.96 18.21
N LYS A 265 19.03 -26.19 18.41
CA LYS A 265 17.62 -26.49 18.73
C LYS A 265 17.07 -25.63 19.89
N THR A 266 17.82 -25.51 20.97
CA THR A 266 17.40 -24.72 22.13
C THR A 266 17.27 -23.24 21.78
N ASP A 267 18.17 -22.70 20.99
CA ASP A 267 18.13 -21.33 20.52
C ASP A 267 16.95 -21.09 19.59
N VAL A 268 16.67 -22.03 18.67
CA VAL A 268 15.52 -21.97 17.76
C VAL A 268 14.19 -21.99 18.53
N LEU A 269 14.04 -22.92 19.47
CA LEU A 269 12.85 -22.96 20.33
C LEU A 269 12.70 -21.69 21.18
N THR A 270 13.81 -21.14 21.65
CA THR A 270 13.78 -19.90 22.44
C THR A 270 13.32 -18.71 21.60
N ILE A 271 13.81 -18.57 20.36
CA ILE A 271 13.42 -17.43 19.51
C ILE A 271 11.97 -17.57 19.02
N MET A 272 11.49 -18.79 18.75
CA MET A 272 10.08 -19.06 18.47
C MET A 272 9.18 -18.69 19.64
N ASP A 273 9.57 -19.04 20.87
CA ASP A 273 8.83 -18.69 22.08
C ASP A 273 8.80 -17.17 22.34
N GLN A 274 9.91 -16.48 22.07
CA GLN A 274 9.98 -15.02 22.16
C GLN A 274 9.05 -14.35 21.14
N TYR A 275 9.01 -14.89 19.90
CA TYR A 275 8.08 -14.45 18.87
C TYR A 275 6.63 -14.58 19.35
N LEU A 276 6.25 -15.76 19.80
CA LEU A 276 4.87 -16.03 20.26
C LEU A 276 4.49 -15.21 21.50
N LYS A 277 5.43 -14.97 22.41
CA LYS A 277 5.21 -14.12 23.59
C LYS A 277 4.92 -12.67 23.27
N ALA A 278 5.39 -12.16 22.13
CA ALA A 278 4.98 -10.85 21.64
C ALA A 278 3.46 -10.75 21.42
N PHE A 279 2.81 -11.89 21.17
CA PHE A 279 1.37 -12.01 20.92
C PHE A 279 0.62 -12.73 22.05
N GLY A 280 1.24 -12.87 23.22
CA GLY A 280 0.60 -13.49 24.39
C GLY A 280 0.52 -15.01 24.34
N MET A 281 1.21 -15.65 23.40
CA MET A 281 1.29 -17.11 23.22
C MET A 281 2.63 -17.67 23.71
N SER A 282 2.76 -19.01 23.79
CA SER A 282 4.01 -19.68 24.10
C SER A 282 4.05 -21.08 23.48
N ILE A 283 5.25 -21.52 23.09
CA ILE A 283 5.47 -22.93 22.71
C ILE A 283 5.55 -23.86 23.93
N TYR A 284 5.55 -23.31 25.15
CA TYR A 284 5.63 -24.12 26.37
C TYR A 284 4.28 -24.16 27.07
N THR A 285 3.95 -25.35 27.56
CA THR A 285 2.80 -25.53 28.48
C THR A 285 3.12 -24.96 29.87
N ASP A 286 2.08 -24.80 30.71
CA ASP A 286 2.23 -24.44 32.13
C ASP A 286 3.16 -25.39 32.93
N GLU A 287 3.32 -26.63 32.44
CA GLU A 287 4.24 -27.63 33.01
C GLU A 287 5.67 -27.50 32.44
N GLY A 288 5.96 -26.53 31.58
CA GLY A 288 7.25 -26.30 30.93
C GLY A 288 7.62 -27.31 29.84
N LYS A 289 6.67 -28.09 29.36
CA LYS A 289 6.86 -29.00 28.23
C LYS A 289 6.66 -28.24 26.90
N THR A 290 7.47 -28.54 25.90
CA THR A 290 7.28 -27.99 24.54
C THR A 290 5.95 -28.49 23.98
N GLN A 291 5.07 -27.60 23.68
CA GLN A 291 3.81 -27.83 22.99
C GLN A 291 3.83 -27.02 21.70
N ILE A 292 4.13 -27.69 20.60
CA ILE A 292 4.02 -27.09 19.28
C ILE A 292 2.85 -27.80 18.61
N ASP A 293 1.74 -27.10 18.41
CA ASP A 293 0.60 -27.64 17.69
C ASP A 293 0.81 -27.59 16.16
N GLU A 294 -0.11 -28.17 15.41
CA GLU A 294 0.03 -28.26 13.96
C GLU A 294 0.13 -26.89 13.30
N GLU A 295 -0.62 -25.91 13.75
CA GLU A 295 -0.62 -24.57 13.18
C GLU A 295 0.73 -23.86 13.42
N LEU A 296 1.32 -24.05 14.60
CA LEU A 296 2.63 -23.45 14.92
C LEU A 296 3.77 -24.08 14.12
N TYR A 297 3.69 -25.35 13.75
CA TYR A 297 4.70 -25.95 12.88
C TYR A 297 4.70 -25.30 11.48
N LYS A 298 3.52 -25.09 10.90
CA LYS A 298 3.37 -24.46 9.58
C LYS A 298 3.94 -23.05 9.56
N GLU A 299 3.85 -22.33 10.66
CA GLU A 299 4.30 -20.94 10.77
C GLU A 299 5.82 -20.81 10.81
N PHE A 300 6.51 -21.71 11.51
CA PHE A 300 7.91 -21.50 11.83
C PHE A 300 8.86 -22.47 11.15
N LEU A 301 8.43 -23.68 10.89
CA LEU A 301 9.29 -24.77 10.47
C LEU A 301 9.01 -25.20 9.03
N PHE A 302 10.08 -25.54 8.32
CA PHE A 302 10.05 -25.91 6.92
C PHE A 302 10.84 -27.18 6.65
N TYR A 303 10.43 -27.94 5.62
CA TYR A 303 11.22 -29.01 5.04
C TYR A 303 11.84 -28.54 3.72
N ASN A 304 13.08 -28.94 3.47
CA ASN A 304 13.61 -28.90 2.10
C ASN A 304 13.04 -30.08 1.33
N THR A 305 12.13 -29.81 0.41
CA THR A 305 11.42 -30.82 -0.39
C THR A 305 12.04 -31.05 -1.78
N GLY A 306 13.09 -30.29 -2.13
CA GLY A 306 13.79 -30.45 -3.39
C GLY A 306 14.44 -29.15 -3.88
N THR A 307 14.58 -29.04 -5.18
CA THR A 307 15.05 -27.82 -5.85
C THR A 307 14.10 -27.48 -6.99
N PHE A 308 13.92 -26.18 -7.25
CA PHE A 308 13.24 -25.70 -8.45
C PHE A 308 14.07 -26.08 -9.68
N GLY A 309 13.84 -27.27 -10.22
CA GLY A 309 14.24 -27.78 -11.52
C GLY A 309 15.62 -27.37 -12.04
N ASP A 310 15.68 -27.32 -13.37
CA ASP A 310 16.90 -27.07 -14.11
C ASP A 310 17.39 -25.62 -13.98
N LYS A 311 18.66 -25.40 -14.31
CA LYS A 311 19.21 -24.09 -14.53
C LYS A 311 18.53 -23.45 -15.75
N TYR A 312 17.83 -22.36 -15.53
CA TYR A 312 17.20 -21.59 -16.60
C TYR A 312 18.13 -20.47 -17.08
N GLU A 313 18.30 -20.37 -18.40
CA GLU A 313 19.01 -19.22 -19.00
C GLU A 313 18.00 -18.12 -19.31
N TYR A 314 18.36 -16.87 -19.02
CA TYR A 314 17.47 -15.72 -19.15
C TYR A 314 16.88 -15.58 -20.56
N ASP A 315 17.72 -15.62 -21.59
CA ASP A 315 17.33 -15.35 -22.98
C ASP A 315 16.36 -16.41 -23.55
N ASP A 316 16.38 -17.62 -22.98
CA ASP A 316 15.48 -18.72 -23.39
C ASP A 316 14.20 -18.79 -22.56
N THR A 317 14.18 -18.12 -21.39
CA THR A 317 13.13 -18.31 -20.38
C THR A 317 12.28 -17.07 -20.17
N VAL A 318 12.91 -15.88 -20.12
CA VAL A 318 12.23 -14.64 -19.69
C VAL A 318 11.74 -13.85 -20.90
N GLY A 319 10.45 -13.54 -20.89
CA GLY A 319 9.74 -12.83 -21.96
C GLY A 319 10.03 -11.32 -22.04
N CYS A 320 11.12 -10.83 -21.48
CA CYS A 320 11.54 -9.43 -21.66
C CYS A 320 12.86 -9.43 -22.42
N TYR A 321 12.83 -8.99 -23.68
CA TYR A 321 13.99 -9.13 -24.55
C TYR A 321 14.15 -7.93 -25.51
N LYS A 322 15.40 -7.73 -25.97
CA LYS A 322 15.79 -6.73 -26.95
C LYS A 322 15.34 -7.14 -28.36
N VAL A 323 14.70 -6.24 -29.08
CA VAL A 323 14.41 -6.37 -30.51
C VAL A 323 15.51 -5.67 -31.34
N ASP A 324 15.81 -4.42 -30.99
CA ASP A 324 16.93 -3.63 -31.52
C ASP A 324 17.47 -2.70 -30.41
N ASP A 325 18.42 -1.79 -30.74
CA ASP A 325 19.06 -0.93 -29.73
C ASP A 325 18.06 -0.03 -28.97
N TYR A 326 16.87 0.22 -29.52
CA TYR A 326 15.86 1.11 -28.93
C TYR A 326 14.46 0.51 -28.91
N THR A 327 14.36 -0.82 -28.97
CA THR A 327 13.07 -1.52 -28.90
C THR A 327 13.17 -2.73 -27.97
N ILE A 328 12.30 -2.78 -26.97
CA ILE A 328 12.13 -3.89 -26.05
C ILE A 328 10.78 -4.55 -26.31
N ARG A 329 10.73 -5.87 -26.24
CA ARG A 329 9.49 -6.61 -26.21
C ARG A 329 9.29 -7.22 -24.84
N TYR A 330 8.06 -7.09 -24.31
CA TYR A 330 7.66 -7.57 -23.01
C TYR A 330 6.47 -8.53 -23.17
N VAL A 331 6.63 -9.78 -22.77
CA VAL A 331 5.60 -10.81 -22.77
C VAL A 331 5.12 -10.98 -21.34
N THR A 332 3.83 -10.80 -21.08
CA THR A 332 3.26 -11.03 -19.75
C THR A 332 2.93 -12.50 -19.53
N GLN A 333 3.00 -12.94 -18.27
CA GLN A 333 2.72 -14.33 -17.89
C GLN A 333 1.23 -14.65 -18.09
N THR A 334 0.35 -13.72 -17.79
CA THR A 334 -1.10 -13.84 -17.94
C THR A 334 -1.62 -12.66 -18.76
N TYR A 335 -2.89 -12.73 -19.16
CA TYR A 335 -3.57 -11.60 -19.81
C TYR A 335 -3.51 -10.36 -18.92
N ILE A 336 -3.20 -9.22 -19.54
CA ILE A 336 -3.30 -7.91 -18.91
C ILE A 336 -4.02 -6.93 -19.84
N ASP A 337 -4.92 -6.15 -19.28
CA ASP A 337 -5.54 -5.03 -19.98
C ASP A 337 -4.49 -3.96 -20.35
N TYR A 338 -4.63 -3.33 -21.53
CA TYR A 338 -3.65 -2.36 -22.01
C TYR A 338 -3.43 -1.19 -21.02
N ASN A 339 -4.52 -0.66 -20.45
CA ASN A 339 -4.41 0.45 -19.51
C ASN A 339 -3.68 0.03 -18.22
N ASN A 340 -3.95 -1.19 -17.74
CA ASN A 340 -3.27 -1.74 -16.58
C ASN A 340 -1.78 -2.02 -16.88
N PHE A 341 -1.45 -2.47 -18.09
CA PHE A 341 -0.06 -2.58 -18.52
C PHE A 341 0.63 -1.21 -18.55
N MET A 342 0.00 -0.17 -19.12
CA MET A 342 0.52 1.19 -19.10
C MET A 342 0.77 1.69 -17.66
N THR A 343 -0.12 1.39 -16.73
CA THR A 343 0.07 1.73 -15.30
C THR A 343 1.30 1.03 -14.73
N SER A 344 1.58 -0.22 -15.10
CA SER A 344 2.78 -0.92 -14.63
C SER A 344 4.08 -0.29 -15.12
N LEU A 345 4.04 0.42 -16.25
CA LEU A 345 5.19 1.10 -16.87
C LEU A 345 5.51 2.46 -16.23
N THR A 346 4.73 2.92 -15.25
CA THR A 346 5.08 4.06 -14.39
C THR A 346 6.16 3.72 -13.36
N SER A 347 6.46 2.43 -13.19
CA SER A 347 7.57 1.93 -12.37
C SER A 347 8.79 1.66 -13.23
N THR A 348 9.97 1.57 -12.60
CA THR A 348 11.22 1.34 -13.30
C THR A 348 12.05 0.24 -12.63
N TRP A 349 12.84 -0.47 -13.43
CA TRP A 349 13.83 -1.46 -12.97
C TRP A 349 15.25 -1.15 -13.48
N LEU A 350 15.45 0.00 -14.13
CA LEU A 350 16.71 0.33 -14.79
C LEU A 350 17.79 0.69 -13.78
N VAL A 351 18.98 0.07 -13.92
CA VAL A 351 20.17 0.34 -13.12
C VAL A 351 21.39 0.56 -14.03
N TYR A 352 22.31 1.42 -13.60
CA TYR A 352 23.53 1.68 -14.35
C TYR A 352 24.56 0.55 -14.14
N LYS A 353 24.74 -0.27 -15.17
CA LYS A 353 25.55 -1.49 -15.13
C LYS A 353 26.95 -1.28 -14.53
N PRO A 354 27.75 -0.26 -14.91
CA PRO A 354 29.10 -0.12 -14.34
C PRO A 354 29.11 0.03 -12.82
N TYR A 355 28.20 0.85 -12.26
CA TYR A 355 28.12 1.04 -10.81
C TYR A 355 27.52 -0.17 -10.12
N TYR A 356 26.54 -0.81 -10.75
CA TYR A 356 25.89 -2.01 -10.20
C TYR A 356 26.94 -3.14 -10.03
N GLU A 357 27.72 -3.42 -11.08
CA GLU A 357 28.77 -4.46 -11.04
C GLU A 357 29.91 -4.10 -10.09
N ALA A 358 30.37 -2.84 -10.08
CA ALA A 358 31.46 -2.39 -9.21
C ALA A 358 31.13 -2.47 -7.72
N ASN A 359 29.84 -2.49 -7.36
CA ASN A 359 29.36 -2.51 -5.99
C ASN A 359 28.76 -3.85 -5.56
N LYS A 360 28.86 -4.88 -6.40
CA LYS A 360 28.47 -6.25 -6.04
C LYS A 360 29.43 -6.87 -5.03
N ASP A 361 28.85 -7.58 -4.09
CA ASP A 361 29.54 -8.50 -3.20
C ASP A 361 29.12 -9.94 -3.54
N THR A 362 30.08 -10.73 -3.98
CA THR A 362 29.90 -12.15 -4.35
C THR A 362 30.54 -13.09 -3.36
N THR A 363 31.00 -12.60 -2.21
CA THR A 363 31.68 -13.39 -1.19
C THR A 363 30.73 -14.24 -0.37
N GLY A 364 29.46 -13.81 -0.27
CA GLY A 364 28.37 -14.55 0.33
C GLY A 364 27.79 -15.59 -0.62
N ALA A 365 26.85 -16.35 -0.14
CA ALA A 365 26.13 -17.32 -0.94
C ALA A 365 25.00 -16.67 -1.77
N LEU A 366 24.49 -15.52 -1.34
CA LEU A 366 23.75 -14.59 -2.19
C LEU A 366 24.67 -13.46 -2.66
N VAL A 367 24.42 -12.99 -3.87
CA VAL A 367 25.07 -11.80 -4.42
C VAL A 367 24.30 -10.58 -3.97
N THR A 368 24.97 -9.64 -3.31
CA THR A 368 24.36 -8.36 -2.92
C THR A 368 25.00 -7.21 -3.68
N THR A 369 24.42 -6.02 -3.60
CA THR A 369 25.00 -4.81 -4.19
C THR A 369 24.71 -3.60 -3.30
N ARG A 370 25.65 -2.64 -3.28
CA ARG A 370 25.46 -1.33 -2.63
C ARG A 370 25.03 -0.25 -3.62
N TYR A 371 24.61 -0.63 -4.83
CA TYR A 371 24.03 0.31 -5.78
C TYR A 371 22.80 0.99 -5.14
N GLY A 372 22.70 2.32 -5.29
CA GLY A 372 21.53 3.07 -4.77
C GLY A 372 21.54 3.33 -3.26
N THR A 373 22.71 3.29 -2.57
CA THR A 373 22.82 3.55 -1.13
C THR A 373 23.65 4.80 -0.79
N SER A 374 24.28 5.41 -1.78
CA SER A 374 25.06 6.63 -1.64
C SER A 374 25.14 7.38 -2.97
N LYS A 375 25.56 8.65 -2.94
CA LYS A 375 25.81 9.42 -4.16
C LYS A 375 26.79 8.70 -5.11
N ASP A 376 27.88 8.15 -4.58
CA ASP A 376 28.94 7.53 -5.40
C ASP A 376 28.54 6.15 -5.97
N THR A 377 27.46 5.56 -5.47
CA THR A 377 26.93 4.27 -5.93
C THR A 377 25.65 4.42 -6.74
N THR A 378 25.25 5.64 -7.08
CA THR A 378 24.01 5.96 -7.76
C THR A 378 24.30 6.66 -9.09
N MET A 379 23.51 6.34 -10.12
CA MET A 379 23.53 7.03 -11.40
C MET A 379 22.10 7.43 -11.76
N SER A 380 21.86 8.73 -11.88
CA SER A 380 20.54 9.25 -12.25
C SER A 380 20.32 9.19 -13.78
N TYR A 381 19.08 8.99 -14.16
CA TYR A 381 18.54 9.21 -15.50
C TYR A 381 17.20 9.97 -15.44
N GLY A 382 16.88 10.47 -14.27
CA GLY A 382 15.73 11.34 -14.01
C GLY A 382 16.10 12.81 -14.18
N VAL A 383 15.10 13.65 -13.86
CA VAL A 383 15.19 15.11 -13.94
C VAL A 383 16.22 15.68 -12.98
N TYR A 384 16.44 15.02 -11.86
CA TYR A 384 17.37 15.45 -10.82
C TYR A 384 18.47 14.43 -10.58
N LYS A 385 19.59 14.90 -10.02
CA LYS A 385 20.68 14.07 -9.53
C LYS A 385 21.09 14.51 -8.12
N ILE A 386 21.74 13.60 -7.39
CA ILE A 386 22.18 13.87 -6.01
C ILE A 386 23.33 14.88 -6.05
N ASP A 387 23.16 16.01 -5.39
CA ASP A 387 24.24 16.99 -5.14
C ASP A 387 25.01 16.62 -3.87
N SER A 388 24.29 16.47 -2.75
CA SER A 388 24.90 16.11 -1.47
C SER A 388 23.96 15.29 -0.59
N LEU A 389 24.57 14.45 0.25
CA LEU A 389 23.90 13.65 1.27
C LEU A 389 24.67 13.79 2.59
N GLN A 390 23.96 14.23 3.63
CA GLN A 390 24.39 14.15 5.01
C GLN A 390 23.44 13.20 5.73
N SER A 391 23.94 11.99 6.00
CA SER A 391 23.12 10.92 6.61
C SER A 391 22.37 11.44 7.84
N GLU A 392 21.10 11.02 7.97
CA GLU A 392 20.17 11.40 9.06
C GLU A 392 19.96 12.93 9.25
N LYS A 393 20.34 13.74 8.27
CA LYS A 393 20.24 15.19 8.40
C LYS A 393 19.65 15.89 7.20
N GLN A 394 20.20 15.66 6.01
CA GLN A 394 19.82 16.41 4.81
C GLN A 394 20.20 15.69 3.53
N MET A 395 19.36 15.78 2.53
CA MET A 395 19.65 15.39 1.16
C MET A 395 19.32 16.52 0.20
N VAL A 396 20.18 16.74 -0.78
CA VAL A 396 20.03 17.80 -1.77
C VAL A 396 20.14 17.22 -3.17
N PHE A 397 19.22 17.63 -4.03
CA PHE A 397 19.20 17.31 -5.45
C PHE A 397 19.31 18.58 -6.28
N VAL A 398 19.93 18.48 -7.45
CA VAL A 398 20.00 19.53 -8.46
C VAL A 398 19.54 18.99 -9.80
N GLN A 399 19.12 19.88 -10.70
CA GLN A 399 18.74 19.48 -12.05
C GLN A 399 19.87 18.66 -12.72
N ASN A 400 19.49 17.58 -13.42
CA ASN A 400 20.40 16.76 -14.20
C ASN A 400 20.50 17.37 -15.63
N GLU A 401 21.60 18.03 -15.95
CA GLU A 401 21.80 18.70 -17.22
C GLU A 401 21.79 17.77 -18.44
N ASN A 402 21.95 16.46 -18.22
CA ASN A 402 21.87 15.43 -19.25
C ASN A 402 20.50 14.77 -19.38
N TRP A 403 19.52 15.19 -18.55
CA TRP A 403 18.15 14.73 -18.77
C TRP A 403 17.62 15.21 -20.12
N TYR A 404 17.05 14.32 -20.89
CA TYR A 404 16.73 14.50 -22.33
C TYR A 404 15.79 15.66 -22.63
N GLY A 405 15.04 16.16 -21.64
CA GLY A 405 14.05 17.24 -21.83
C GLY A 405 14.59 18.64 -21.53
N PHE A 406 15.83 18.80 -21.06
CA PHE A 406 16.41 20.11 -20.79
C PHE A 406 17.12 20.70 -21.98
N GLU A 407 16.91 22.00 -22.18
CA GLU A 407 17.67 22.86 -23.10
C GLU A 407 18.51 23.84 -22.28
N LYS A 408 19.83 23.83 -22.51
CA LYS A 408 20.74 24.76 -21.84
C LYS A 408 20.72 26.10 -22.53
N GLN A 409 20.41 27.16 -21.78
CA GLN A 409 20.34 28.52 -22.25
C GLN A 409 21.73 29.19 -22.26
N SER A 410 21.84 30.36 -22.91
CA SER A 410 23.09 31.11 -23.01
C SER A 410 23.61 31.64 -21.64
N ASP A 411 22.74 31.80 -20.66
CA ASP A 411 23.07 32.19 -19.29
C ASP A 411 23.46 30.99 -18.42
N GLY A 412 23.40 29.76 -18.97
CA GLY A 412 23.71 28.52 -18.27
C GLY A 412 22.51 27.87 -17.58
N SER A 413 21.34 28.51 -17.54
CA SER A 413 20.12 27.93 -16.98
C SER A 413 19.59 26.79 -17.84
N LEU A 414 18.90 25.84 -17.19
CA LEU A 414 18.22 24.71 -17.86
C LEU A 414 16.73 25.04 -17.95
N VAL A 415 16.17 24.92 -19.15
CA VAL A 415 14.75 25.16 -19.42
C VAL A 415 14.17 23.94 -20.07
N SER A 416 12.96 23.58 -19.70
CA SER A 416 12.20 22.49 -20.33
C SER A 416 10.76 22.92 -20.57
N TYR A 417 10.21 22.53 -21.69
CA TYR A 417 8.79 22.67 -22.00
C TYR A 417 8.20 21.29 -22.25
N THR A 418 6.94 21.11 -21.89
CA THR A 418 6.24 19.86 -22.13
C THR A 418 6.23 19.53 -23.63
N ASN A 419 6.45 18.27 -23.97
CA ASN A 419 6.29 17.75 -25.34
C ASN A 419 4.82 17.43 -25.65
N PHE A 420 3.93 17.59 -24.67
CA PHE A 420 2.48 17.45 -24.74
C PHE A 420 1.80 18.77 -24.35
N GLU A 421 0.49 18.87 -24.58
CA GLU A 421 -0.28 20.04 -24.22
C GLU A 421 -0.97 19.86 -22.85
N VAL A 422 -0.94 20.92 -22.07
CA VAL A 422 -1.66 21.08 -20.79
C VAL A 422 -2.60 22.27 -20.97
N ASP A 423 -3.92 22.05 -20.84
CA ASP A 423 -4.95 23.08 -21.12
C ASP A 423 -4.80 23.71 -22.51
N GLY A 424 -4.46 22.88 -23.51
CA GLY A 424 -4.30 23.31 -24.91
C GLY A 424 -3.03 24.12 -25.23
N LYS A 425 -2.03 24.09 -24.36
CA LYS A 425 -0.74 24.78 -24.55
C LYS A 425 0.44 23.99 -24.03
N LYS A 426 1.61 24.21 -24.61
CA LYS A 426 2.87 23.76 -24.01
C LYS A 426 3.21 24.68 -22.84
N VAL A 427 3.62 24.10 -21.72
CA VAL A 427 3.97 24.83 -20.49
C VAL A 427 5.40 24.54 -20.11
N GLN A 428 6.03 25.47 -19.40
CA GLN A 428 7.33 25.22 -18.82
C GLN A 428 7.17 24.19 -17.69
N GLN A 429 8.09 23.22 -17.65
CA GLN A 429 8.12 22.19 -16.64
C GLN A 429 9.45 22.20 -15.89
N TYR A 430 9.45 21.60 -14.68
CA TYR A 430 10.64 21.43 -13.84
C TYR A 430 11.42 22.72 -13.59
N GLN A 431 10.69 23.77 -13.21
CA GLN A 431 11.32 25.07 -12.86
C GLN A 431 12.14 24.99 -11.58
N THR A 432 11.86 24.04 -10.70
CA THR A 432 12.64 23.79 -9.49
C THR A 432 14.08 23.46 -9.84
N THR A 433 15.03 24.32 -9.44
CA THR A 433 16.45 24.11 -9.75
C THR A 433 17.15 23.24 -8.71
N LYS A 434 16.60 23.19 -7.50
CA LYS A 434 17.12 22.43 -6.38
C LYS A 434 16.00 21.89 -5.51
N ILE A 435 16.15 20.66 -5.02
CA ILE A 435 15.28 20.07 -4.00
C ILE A 435 16.14 19.83 -2.76
N GLN A 436 15.68 20.28 -1.61
CA GLN A 436 16.34 20.06 -0.33
C GLN A 436 15.37 19.38 0.63
N ILE A 437 15.77 18.24 1.15
CA ILE A 437 15.02 17.45 2.13
C ILE A 437 15.79 17.49 3.45
N ASP A 438 15.19 18.09 4.47
CA ASP A 438 15.77 18.21 5.80
C ASP A 438 15.11 17.21 6.76
N VAL A 439 15.88 16.57 7.63
CA VAL A 439 15.32 15.70 8.68
C VAL A 439 14.90 16.56 9.87
N MET A 440 13.60 16.53 10.19
CA MET A 440 12.99 17.32 11.26
C MET A 440 11.84 16.56 11.91
N ASP A 441 11.58 16.81 13.19
CA ASP A 441 10.29 16.45 13.79
C ASP A 441 9.18 17.45 13.38
N ASP A 442 7.91 17.06 13.59
CA ASP A 442 6.73 17.84 13.17
C ASP A 442 6.70 19.27 13.74
N ASN A 443 7.15 19.44 14.98
CA ASN A 443 7.19 20.77 15.62
C ASN A 443 8.27 21.65 14.99
N ALA A 444 9.44 21.10 14.70
CA ALA A 444 10.51 21.79 14.01
C ALA A 444 10.09 22.16 12.58
N ALA A 445 9.46 21.24 11.86
CA ALA A 445 8.92 21.46 10.51
C ALA A 445 7.88 22.60 10.50
N LYS A 446 6.92 22.59 11.44
CA LYS A 446 5.95 23.70 11.63
C LYS A 446 6.66 25.04 11.79
N GLN A 447 7.63 25.12 12.70
CA GLN A 447 8.36 26.36 12.96
C GLN A 447 9.19 26.82 11.77
N ALA A 448 9.79 25.87 11.03
CA ALA A 448 10.55 26.15 9.82
C ALA A 448 9.66 26.70 8.70
N PHE A 449 8.48 26.08 8.48
CA PHE A 449 7.50 26.54 7.50
C PHE A 449 6.99 27.94 7.81
N LEU A 450 6.55 28.19 9.05
CA LEU A 450 6.04 29.49 9.47
C LEU A 450 7.09 30.62 9.41
N LYS A 451 8.38 30.26 9.41
CA LYS A 451 9.50 31.19 9.19
C LYS A 451 9.91 31.30 7.71
N GLY A 452 9.21 30.64 6.79
CA GLY A 452 9.52 30.63 5.36
C GLY A 452 10.74 29.82 4.97
N SER A 453 11.17 28.88 5.81
CA SER A 453 12.33 28.00 5.56
C SER A 453 11.95 26.67 4.92
N LEU A 454 10.68 26.33 4.84
CA LEU A 454 10.15 25.19 4.10
C LEU A 454 9.14 25.65 3.04
N SER A 455 9.01 24.87 1.98
CA SER A 455 8.05 25.10 0.88
C SER A 455 6.68 24.49 1.16
N ASP A 456 6.60 23.47 2.01
CA ASP A 456 5.37 22.81 2.40
C ASP A 456 5.38 22.40 3.88
N TRP A 457 4.19 22.19 4.43
CA TRP A 457 3.99 21.64 5.76
C TRP A 457 2.60 21.05 5.90
N THR A 458 2.49 19.86 6.52
CA THR A 458 1.21 19.20 6.84
C THR A 458 0.79 19.57 8.27
N PRO A 459 -0.27 20.38 8.46
CA PRO A 459 -0.75 20.72 9.80
C PRO A 459 -1.38 19.53 10.49
N SER A 460 -1.18 19.40 11.80
CA SER A 460 -1.93 18.45 12.63
C SER A 460 -3.42 18.78 12.64
N ALA A 461 -4.29 17.85 13.03
CA ALA A 461 -5.73 18.09 13.16
C ALA A 461 -6.06 19.28 14.09
N THR A 462 -5.29 19.44 15.17
CA THR A 462 -5.43 20.58 16.09
C THR A 462 -5.00 21.90 15.48
N ASP A 463 -3.98 21.89 14.63
CA ASP A 463 -3.48 23.09 13.93
C ASP A 463 -4.37 23.50 12.77
N LEU A 464 -4.99 22.55 12.08
CA LEU A 464 -5.77 22.77 10.86
C LEU A 464 -6.85 23.84 11.03
N SER A 465 -7.48 23.91 12.20
CA SER A 465 -8.53 24.88 12.48
C SER A 465 -8.08 26.33 12.33
N ALA A 466 -6.79 26.62 12.58
CA ALA A 466 -6.22 27.97 12.46
C ALA A 466 -5.98 28.38 11.00
N TYR A 467 -5.87 27.40 10.07
CA TYR A 467 -5.51 27.66 8.67
C TYR A 467 -6.65 27.40 7.67
N LYS A 468 -7.86 27.09 8.15
CA LYS A 468 -9.03 26.78 7.28
C LYS A 468 -9.37 27.84 6.24
N SER A 469 -9.03 29.10 6.48
CA SER A 469 -9.28 30.22 5.58
C SER A 469 -8.05 30.64 4.78
N SER A 470 -6.95 29.90 4.88
CA SER A 470 -5.74 30.21 4.14
C SER A 470 -5.89 29.86 2.66
N ASP A 471 -5.56 30.80 1.78
CA ASP A 471 -5.50 30.55 0.34
C ASP A 471 -4.36 29.57 -0.05
N GLN A 472 -3.47 29.25 0.90
CA GLN A 472 -2.36 28.31 0.73
C GLN A 472 -2.66 26.92 1.31
N LEU A 473 -3.87 26.68 1.83
CA LEU A 473 -4.29 25.38 2.31
C LEU A 473 -4.85 24.55 1.18
N TYR A 474 -4.20 23.43 0.90
CA TYR A 474 -4.65 22.41 -0.04
C TYR A 474 -5.24 21.23 0.71
N GLN A 475 -6.37 20.74 0.21
CA GLN A 475 -7.03 19.56 0.75
C GLN A 475 -7.17 18.51 -0.35
N VAL A 476 -6.74 17.28 -0.05
CA VAL A 476 -6.68 16.16 -0.98
C VAL A 476 -7.58 15.05 -0.49
N ASP A 477 -8.49 14.58 -1.33
CA ASP A 477 -9.24 13.34 -1.08
C ASP A 477 -8.32 12.14 -1.30
N GLU A 478 -8.44 11.14 -0.44
CA GLU A 478 -7.69 9.89 -0.53
C GLU A 478 -8.60 8.73 -0.96
N THR A 479 -7.99 7.66 -1.46
CA THR A 479 -8.71 6.43 -1.82
C THR A 479 -9.16 5.61 -0.60
N TYR A 480 -8.67 5.93 0.59
CA TYR A 480 -8.95 5.19 1.81
C TYR A 480 -10.38 5.39 2.30
N THR A 481 -11.05 4.28 2.61
CA THR A 481 -12.34 4.26 3.30
C THR A 481 -12.17 3.64 4.67
N MET A 482 -12.35 4.45 5.72
CA MET A 482 -12.33 3.99 7.10
C MET A 482 -13.57 3.15 7.38
N SER A 483 -13.37 2.00 8.00
CA SER A 483 -14.42 1.02 8.30
C SER A 483 -14.26 0.43 9.70
N LEU A 484 -15.36 -0.05 10.28
CA LEU A 484 -15.32 -1.05 11.35
C LEU A 484 -15.26 -2.44 10.70
N PHE A 485 -14.46 -3.35 11.25
CA PHE A 485 -14.39 -4.75 10.84
C PHE A 485 -14.48 -5.65 12.05
N PHE A 486 -15.10 -6.85 11.89
CA PHE A 486 -15.66 -7.60 12.99
C PHE A 486 -15.22 -9.05 13.02
N ASN A 487 -14.77 -9.53 14.17
CA ASN A 487 -14.84 -10.96 14.47
C ASN A 487 -16.30 -11.38 14.63
N THR A 488 -16.69 -12.47 13.98
CA THR A 488 -18.06 -12.98 13.97
C THR A 488 -18.17 -14.44 14.39
N GLY A 489 -17.04 -15.14 14.52
CA GLY A 489 -16.97 -16.54 14.95
C GLY A 489 -17.40 -16.72 16.39
N LEU A 490 -18.45 -17.51 16.59
CA LEU A 490 -19.08 -17.65 17.90
C LEU A 490 -18.12 -18.14 19.00
N GLU A 491 -17.29 -19.12 18.71
CA GLU A 491 -16.35 -19.69 19.70
C GLU A 491 -15.21 -18.70 19.99
N ALA A 492 -14.71 -18.01 18.98
CA ALA A 492 -13.71 -16.94 19.16
C ALA A 492 -14.26 -15.81 20.05
N LEU A 493 -15.49 -15.36 19.80
CA LEU A 493 -16.15 -14.33 20.62
C LEU A 493 -16.36 -14.78 22.07
N LYS A 494 -16.73 -16.03 22.31
CA LYS A 494 -16.81 -16.60 23.67
C LYS A 494 -15.44 -16.58 24.37
N THR A 495 -14.38 -16.93 23.63
CA THR A 495 -13.02 -16.88 24.15
C THR A 495 -12.60 -15.46 24.52
N MET A 496 -12.92 -14.49 23.66
CA MET A 496 -12.67 -13.07 23.95
C MET A 496 -13.46 -12.54 25.14
N ASP A 497 -14.70 -13.00 25.32
CA ASP A 497 -15.51 -12.67 26.50
C ASP A 497 -14.89 -13.25 27.79
N ALA A 498 -14.30 -14.43 27.71
CA ALA A 498 -13.69 -15.10 28.86
C ALA A 498 -12.31 -14.53 29.24
N SER A 499 -11.49 -14.09 28.27
CA SER A 499 -10.06 -13.82 28.48
C SER A 499 -9.56 -12.44 28.03
N LYS A 500 -10.27 -11.72 27.14
CA LYS A 500 -9.79 -10.46 26.54
C LYS A 500 -10.55 -9.21 27.03
N GLY A 501 -11.33 -9.32 28.08
CA GLY A 501 -12.04 -8.20 28.72
C GLY A 501 -13.30 -7.71 27.99
N ASN A 502 -13.80 -8.46 27.01
CA ASN A 502 -15.13 -8.26 26.44
C ASN A 502 -16.20 -8.84 27.35
N LYS A 503 -17.46 -8.49 27.09
CA LYS A 503 -18.66 -9.07 27.75
C LYS A 503 -19.77 -9.20 26.72
N ASN A 504 -20.29 -10.37 26.55
CA ASN A 504 -21.37 -10.65 25.60
C ASN A 504 -21.06 -10.19 24.17
N SER A 505 -19.78 -10.20 23.76
CA SER A 505 -19.38 -9.86 22.40
C SER A 505 -19.94 -10.85 21.36
N VAL A 506 -20.41 -12.01 21.82
CA VAL A 506 -21.15 -13.00 21.00
C VAL A 506 -22.32 -12.40 20.21
N VAL A 507 -22.84 -11.23 20.57
CA VAL A 507 -23.86 -10.50 19.79
C VAL A 507 -23.37 -10.14 18.38
N LEU A 508 -22.04 -10.04 18.18
CA LEU A 508 -21.43 -9.76 16.87
C LEU A 508 -21.52 -10.95 15.89
N SER A 509 -21.77 -12.18 16.38
CA SER A 509 -22.03 -13.33 15.49
C SER A 509 -23.36 -13.17 14.71
N ASN A 510 -24.30 -12.37 15.22
CA ASN A 510 -25.59 -12.17 14.61
C ASN A 510 -25.56 -11.08 13.52
N LYS A 511 -25.89 -11.44 12.28
CA LYS A 511 -25.92 -10.54 11.13
C LYS A 511 -26.89 -9.36 11.32
N ASN A 512 -28.07 -9.62 11.92
CA ASN A 512 -29.08 -8.57 12.17
C ASN A 512 -28.54 -7.52 13.15
N PHE A 513 -27.74 -7.93 14.15
CA PHE A 513 -27.08 -7.00 15.06
C PHE A 513 -26.09 -6.09 14.31
N ARG A 514 -25.22 -6.67 13.45
CA ARG A 514 -24.23 -5.89 12.68
C ARG A 514 -24.92 -4.97 11.67
N LYS A 515 -25.94 -5.45 10.96
CA LYS A 515 -26.75 -4.63 10.04
C LYS A 515 -27.42 -3.47 10.79
N ALA A 516 -28.04 -3.74 11.93
CA ALA A 516 -28.66 -2.71 12.75
C ALA A 516 -27.65 -1.67 13.23
N PHE A 517 -26.46 -2.11 13.62
CA PHE A 517 -25.39 -1.19 13.99
C PHE A 517 -25.01 -0.27 12.81
N SER A 518 -24.81 -0.82 11.62
CA SER A 518 -24.55 -0.02 10.40
C SER A 518 -25.60 1.03 10.14
N LEU A 519 -26.88 0.65 10.23
CA LEU A 519 -28.03 1.55 9.97
C LEU A 519 -28.24 2.60 11.09
N ALA A 520 -27.72 2.35 12.29
CA ALA A 520 -27.77 3.30 13.40
C ALA A 520 -26.74 4.43 13.28
N ILE A 521 -25.68 4.25 12.49
CA ILE A 521 -24.61 5.23 12.36
C ILE A 521 -25.03 6.39 11.47
N ASN A 522 -25.14 7.58 12.05
CA ASN A 522 -25.29 8.83 11.30
C ASN A 522 -23.90 9.31 10.83
N ARG A 523 -23.50 8.88 9.64
CA ARG A 523 -22.17 9.15 9.09
C ARG A 523 -21.91 10.64 8.89
N SER A 524 -22.93 11.41 8.53
CA SER A 524 -22.79 12.87 8.38
C SER A 524 -22.51 13.57 9.72
N GLU A 525 -23.08 13.09 10.83
CA GLU A 525 -22.74 13.56 12.17
C GLU A 525 -21.34 13.03 12.58
N TYR A 526 -21.04 11.76 12.27
CA TYR A 526 -19.75 11.14 12.63
C TYR A 526 -18.55 11.92 12.08
N VAL A 527 -18.59 12.35 10.82
CA VAL A 527 -17.48 13.10 10.21
C VAL A 527 -17.29 14.51 10.78
N THR A 528 -18.25 15.02 11.58
CA THR A 528 -18.03 16.28 12.31
C THR A 528 -16.95 16.16 13.39
N ALA A 529 -16.67 14.94 13.86
CA ALA A 529 -15.60 14.65 14.80
C ALA A 529 -14.23 14.44 14.11
N THR A 530 -14.20 14.46 12.78
CA THR A 530 -13.00 14.31 11.96
C THR A 530 -13.00 15.37 10.86
N PRO A 531 -12.54 16.57 11.14
CA PRO A 531 -12.55 17.66 10.16
C PRO A 531 -11.82 17.25 8.86
N GLY A 532 -12.50 17.49 7.74
CA GLY A 532 -11.98 17.14 6.42
C GLY A 532 -12.45 15.78 5.88
N TYR A 533 -12.86 14.85 6.72
CA TYR A 533 -13.34 13.54 6.24
C TYR A 533 -14.75 13.66 5.64
N LYS A 534 -15.06 12.78 4.69
CA LYS A 534 -16.34 12.73 3.98
C LYS A 534 -17.08 11.46 4.36
N ALA A 535 -18.39 11.57 4.66
CA ALA A 535 -19.21 10.40 4.95
C ALA A 535 -19.19 9.41 3.78
N GLU A 536 -18.98 8.12 4.07
CA GLU A 536 -18.92 7.06 3.07
C GLU A 536 -19.69 5.83 3.55
N TYR A 537 -20.33 5.11 2.63
CA TYR A 537 -21.13 3.92 2.92
C TYR A 537 -20.91 2.80 1.90
N ALA A 538 -19.92 2.97 1.04
CA ALA A 538 -19.43 1.99 0.07
C ALA A 538 -17.93 1.74 0.30
N LEU A 539 -17.38 0.65 -0.24
CA LEU A 539 -15.96 0.33 -0.06
C LEU A 539 -15.04 1.20 -0.92
N MET A 540 -15.48 1.49 -2.13
CA MET A 540 -14.75 2.34 -3.07
C MET A 540 -15.42 3.70 -3.22
N ASN A 541 -14.67 4.77 -3.02
CA ASN A 541 -15.13 6.15 -3.23
C ASN A 541 -15.02 6.59 -4.71
N ASN A 542 -15.15 7.88 -5.00
CA ASN A 542 -15.13 8.41 -6.35
C ASN A 542 -13.75 8.41 -7.04
N LEU A 543 -12.67 8.10 -6.32
CA LEU A 543 -11.30 8.14 -6.83
C LEU A 543 -10.84 6.82 -7.48
N TYR A 544 -11.76 5.92 -7.75
CA TYR A 544 -11.48 4.65 -8.44
C TYR A 544 -11.96 4.72 -9.88
N PHE A 545 -11.02 4.61 -10.83
CA PHE A 545 -11.26 4.77 -12.27
C PHE A 545 -11.02 3.46 -13.01
N TYR A 546 -11.95 3.06 -13.91
CA TYR A 546 -11.91 1.76 -14.56
C TYR A 546 -11.47 1.78 -16.03
N ASP A 547 -11.36 2.95 -16.66
CA ASP A 547 -10.95 3.07 -18.07
C ASP A 547 -10.22 4.39 -18.34
N VAL A 548 -9.19 4.63 -17.53
CA VAL A 548 -8.45 5.90 -17.55
C VAL A 548 -7.76 6.21 -18.86
N TYR A 549 -7.48 5.19 -19.69
CA TYR A 549 -6.83 5.38 -21.00
C TYR A 549 -7.79 5.93 -22.05
N ASN A 550 -9.02 5.40 -22.09
CA ASN A 550 -10.04 5.80 -23.07
C ASN A 550 -10.96 6.88 -22.51
N ASP A 551 -11.32 6.80 -21.23
CA ASP A 551 -12.19 7.75 -20.54
C ASP A 551 -11.64 8.09 -19.15
N PRO A 552 -10.81 9.12 -19.02
CA PRO A 552 -10.24 9.52 -17.73
C PRO A 552 -11.28 10.06 -16.73
N THR A 553 -12.56 10.15 -17.10
CA THR A 553 -13.66 10.48 -16.19
C THR A 553 -14.43 9.24 -15.70
N SER A 554 -13.96 8.04 -16.06
CA SER A 554 -14.61 6.75 -15.81
C SER A 554 -14.55 6.31 -14.34
N SER A 555 -15.13 7.05 -13.42
CA SER A 555 -15.21 6.64 -12.01
C SER A 555 -16.12 5.42 -11.86
N TYR A 556 -15.62 4.40 -11.17
CA TYR A 556 -16.40 3.21 -10.82
C TYR A 556 -17.67 3.61 -10.06
N ARG A 557 -17.56 4.46 -9.05
CA ARG A 557 -18.69 4.88 -8.21
C ARG A 557 -19.75 5.67 -8.98
N ALA A 558 -19.37 6.34 -10.06
CA ALA A 558 -20.30 7.03 -10.95
C ALA A 558 -20.97 6.11 -11.99
N SER A 559 -20.57 4.84 -12.08
CA SER A 559 -21.19 3.88 -13.00
C SER A 559 -22.57 3.45 -12.53
N ASP A 560 -23.47 3.20 -13.49
CA ASP A 560 -24.84 2.73 -13.18
C ASP A 560 -24.81 1.40 -12.40
N LYS A 561 -23.86 0.52 -12.66
CA LYS A 561 -23.73 -0.78 -11.97
C LYS A 561 -23.40 -0.60 -10.50
N ALA A 562 -22.41 0.24 -10.17
CA ALA A 562 -22.04 0.51 -8.78
C ALA A 562 -23.13 1.27 -8.01
N MET A 563 -23.80 2.24 -8.65
CA MET A 563 -24.94 2.94 -8.05
C MET A 563 -26.09 1.99 -7.77
N GLN A 564 -26.41 1.10 -8.71
CA GLN A 564 -27.49 0.12 -8.56
C GLN A 564 -27.22 -0.86 -7.41
N ALA A 565 -25.99 -1.36 -7.28
CA ALA A 565 -25.60 -2.26 -6.20
C ALA A 565 -25.83 -1.63 -4.81
N ILE A 566 -25.47 -0.36 -4.64
CA ILE A 566 -25.72 0.35 -3.38
C ILE A 566 -27.22 0.62 -3.17
N CYS A 567 -27.97 0.95 -4.23
CA CYS A 567 -29.43 1.07 -4.12
C CYS A 567 -30.06 -0.24 -3.69
N ASN A 568 -29.63 -1.38 -4.23
CA ASN A 568 -30.11 -2.71 -3.83
C ASN A 568 -29.82 -2.99 -2.35
N LEU A 569 -28.57 -2.76 -1.92
CA LEU A 569 -28.15 -2.99 -0.53
C LEU A 569 -29.00 -2.22 0.48
N TYR A 570 -29.35 -0.98 0.17
CA TYR A 570 -30.17 -0.12 1.04
C TYR A 570 -31.67 -0.17 0.74
N GLY A 571 -32.12 -1.00 -0.22
CA GLY A 571 -33.53 -1.15 -0.58
C GLY A 571 -34.16 0.10 -1.16
N VAL A 572 -33.38 0.95 -1.84
CA VAL A 572 -33.86 2.21 -2.42
C VAL A 572 -34.25 2.00 -3.88
N GLU A 573 -35.51 2.19 -4.21
CA GLU A 573 -36.05 1.98 -5.56
C GLU A 573 -36.25 3.31 -6.31
N TYR A 574 -36.17 3.22 -7.65
CA TYR A 574 -36.44 4.35 -8.53
C TYR A 574 -37.35 3.94 -9.69
N GLY A 575 -37.97 4.91 -10.32
CA GLY A 575 -38.93 4.71 -11.44
C GLY A 575 -40.06 5.69 -11.44
N ALA A 576 -40.93 5.61 -12.44
CA ALA A 576 -42.03 6.58 -12.62
C ALA A 576 -42.95 6.70 -11.40
N ASP A 577 -43.24 5.58 -10.75
CA ASP A 577 -44.14 5.48 -9.60
C ASP A 577 -43.41 5.42 -8.24
N LYS A 578 -42.09 5.63 -8.24
CA LYS A 578 -41.27 5.62 -7.04
C LYS A 578 -40.94 7.05 -6.56
N PRO A 579 -40.48 7.23 -5.29
CA PRO A 579 -40.05 8.52 -4.78
C PRO A 579 -38.99 9.20 -5.64
N TYR A 580 -38.01 8.39 -6.12
CA TYR A 580 -36.94 8.84 -6.99
C TYR A 580 -37.22 8.44 -8.45
N LYS A 581 -36.98 9.34 -9.39
CA LYS A 581 -37.29 9.11 -10.80
C LYS A 581 -36.13 8.46 -11.56
N THR A 582 -34.92 8.69 -11.10
CA THR A 582 -33.69 8.15 -11.72
C THR A 582 -32.83 7.38 -10.73
N LEU A 583 -32.00 6.48 -11.23
CA LEU A 583 -31.01 5.75 -10.41
C LEU A 583 -30.09 6.72 -9.65
N LYS A 584 -29.63 7.77 -10.30
CA LYS A 584 -28.76 8.77 -9.68
C LYS A 584 -29.43 9.48 -8.50
N GLU A 585 -30.72 9.86 -8.62
CA GLU A 585 -31.50 10.47 -7.51
C GLU A 585 -31.66 9.47 -6.36
N ALA A 586 -31.96 8.22 -6.66
CA ALA A 586 -32.08 7.15 -5.66
C ALA A 586 -30.76 6.95 -4.91
N TYR A 587 -29.66 6.80 -5.65
CA TYR A 587 -28.32 6.66 -5.09
C TYR A 587 -27.93 7.87 -4.21
N GLN A 588 -28.14 9.09 -4.68
CA GLN A 588 -27.84 10.32 -3.93
C GLN A 588 -28.69 10.51 -2.66
N SER A 589 -29.82 9.84 -2.55
CA SER A 589 -30.66 9.88 -1.35
C SER A 589 -30.11 9.00 -0.21
N ILE A 590 -29.19 8.08 -0.52
CA ILE A 590 -28.66 7.12 0.44
C ILE A 590 -27.65 7.82 1.34
N ASN A 591 -27.88 7.72 2.65
CA ASN A 591 -26.98 8.22 3.69
C ASN A 591 -26.58 7.12 4.70
N GLY A 592 -26.99 5.88 4.45
CA GLY A 592 -26.68 4.72 5.29
C GLY A 592 -27.32 4.76 6.68
N TYR A 593 -28.23 5.70 6.97
CA TYR A 593 -28.86 5.88 8.28
C TYR A 593 -30.36 5.57 8.26
N ASN A 594 -30.76 4.60 9.08
CA ASN A 594 -32.18 4.26 9.28
C ASN A 594 -32.41 3.74 10.70
N LEU A 595 -32.59 4.64 11.66
CA LEU A 595 -32.73 4.27 13.06
C LEU A 595 -33.99 3.42 13.34
N THR A 596 -35.06 3.61 12.58
CA THR A 596 -36.31 2.84 12.73
C THR A 596 -36.09 1.37 12.38
N GLU A 597 -35.45 1.10 11.25
CA GLU A 597 -35.09 -0.26 10.84
C GLU A 597 -34.04 -0.85 11.78
N ALA A 598 -33.05 -0.06 12.19
CA ALA A 598 -32.03 -0.47 13.16
C ALA A 598 -32.66 -0.99 14.46
N LYS A 599 -33.63 -0.28 15.02
CA LYS A 599 -34.37 -0.71 16.23
C LYS A 599 -35.12 -2.03 16.01
N ALA A 600 -35.79 -2.18 14.85
CA ALA A 600 -36.49 -3.42 14.52
C ALA A 600 -35.54 -4.61 14.40
N LEU A 601 -34.39 -4.43 13.72
CA LEU A 601 -33.35 -5.46 13.57
C LEU A 601 -32.69 -5.79 14.91
N MET A 602 -32.42 -4.80 15.78
CA MET A 602 -31.86 -5.05 17.11
C MET A 602 -32.83 -5.91 17.96
N LYS A 603 -34.14 -5.66 17.83
CA LYS A 603 -35.13 -6.51 18.53
C LYS A 603 -35.10 -7.93 18.00
N THR A 604 -35.07 -8.13 16.68
CA THR A 604 -34.94 -9.45 16.04
C THR A 604 -33.67 -10.15 16.50
N ALA A 605 -32.54 -9.47 16.44
CA ALA A 605 -31.24 -10.01 16.89
C ALA A 605 -31.23 -10.45 18.35
N CYS A 606 -31.87 -9.65 19.23
CA CYS A 606 -31.98 -10.01 20.64
C CYS A 606 -32.83 -11.26 20.83
N ASP A 607 -33.99 -11.33 20.17
CA ASP A 607 -34.86 -12.49 20.27
C ASP A 607 -34.21 -13.76 19.71
N GLU A 608 -33.47 -13.69 18.60
CA GLU A 608 -32.67 -14.78 18.03
C GLU A 608 -31.59 -15.28 18.98
N LEU A 609 -30.76 -14.35 19.52
CA LEU A 609 -29.65 -14.70 20.42
C LEU A 609 -30.15 -15.27 21.76
N VAL A 610 -31.27 -14.77 22.28
CA VAL A 610 -31.91 -15.32 23.50
C VAL A 610 -32.46 -16.72 23.23
N ALA A 611 -33.15 -16.91 22.09
CA ALA A 611 -33.67 -18.21 21.71
C ALA A 611 -32.56 -19.26 21.53
N ALA A 612 -31.39 -18.83 21.00
CA ALA A 612 -30.20 -19.67 20.88
C ALA A 612 -29.44 -19.90 22.20
N GLY A 613 -29.85 -19.27 23.30
CA GLY A 613 -29.16 -19.35 24.59
C GLY A 613 -27.80 -18.65 24.64
N LEU A 614 -27.55 -17.76 23.70
CA LEU A 614 -26.28 -17.04 23.56
C LEU A 614 -26.28 -15.70 24.30
N TYR A 615 -27.44 -15.16 24.68
CA TYR A 615 -27.56 -13.88 25.34
C TYR A 615 -28.71 -13.89 26.37
N ASN A 616 -28.51 -13.20 27.48
CA ASN A 616 -29.55 -12.97 28.49
C ASN A 616 -30.10 -11.56 28.37
N LYS A 617 -31.42 -11.40 28.24
CA LYS A 617 -32.05 -10.09 28.11
C LYS A 617 -31.59 -9.11 29.19
N GLY A 618 -31.24 -7.89 28.77
CA GLY A 618 -30.78 -6.81 29.64
C GLY A 618 -29.34 -6.94 30.14
N ALA A 619 -28.62 -8.00 29.81
CA ALA A 619 -27.21 -8.12 30.17
C ALA A 619 -26.35 -7.05 29.52
N GLU A 620 -25.38 -6.53 30.27
CA GLU A 620 -24.40 -5.54 29.75
C GLU A 620 -23.58 -6.15 28.61
N ILE A 621 -23.33 -5.34 27.58
CA ILE A 621 -22.44 -5.68 26.48
C ILE A 621 -21.25 -4.72 26.50
N LYS A 622 -20.04 -5.27 26.57
CA LYS A 622 -18.79 -4.49 26.49
C LYS A 622 -17.92 -5.08 25.38
N ILE A 623 -17.52 -4.24 24.44
CA ILE A 623 -16.70 -4.66 23.29
C ILE A 623 -15.47 -3.77 23.21
N ARG A 624 -14.29 -4.40 23.24
CA ARG A 624 -13.02 -3.70 22.99
C ARG A 624 -12.79 -3.56 21.51
N VAL A 625 -12.42 -2.35 21.08
CA VAL A 625 -12.22 -1.99 19.68
C VAL A 625 -10.77 -1.55 19.47
N ALA A 626 -10.06 -2.22 18.57
CA ALA A 626 -8.73 -1.79 18.14
C ALA A 626 -8.88 -0.50 17.29
N TRP A 627 -8.62 0.67 17.92
CA TRP A 627 -9.02 1.96 17.34
C TRP A 627 -7.87 2.73 16.71
N ALA A 628 -6.73 2.85 17.38
CA ALA A 628 -5.66 3.72 16.92
C ALA A 628 -4.28 3.06 17.10
N SER A 629 -3.38 3.31 16.15
CA SER A 629 -1.98 2.86 16.24
C SER A 629 -1.22 3.59 17.35
N GLY A 630 -1.47 4.90 17.50
CA GLY A 630 -0.90 5.71 18.57
C GLY A 630 -1.82 5.87 19.76
N ALA A 631 -1.50 6.80 20.66
CA ALA A 631 -2.37 7.18 21.76
C ALA A 631 -3.71 7.72 21.25
N LEU A 632 -4.79 7.46 21.98
CA LEU A 632 -6.10 8.01 21.66
C LEU A 632 -6.08 9.54 21.76
N THR A 633 -6.46 10.20 20.68
CA THR A 633 -6.62 11.65 20.60
C THR A 633 -8.01 12.10 21.09
N ASP A 634 -8.21 13.41 21.23
CA ASP A 634 -9.54 13.96 21.54
C ASP A 634 -10.54 13.65 20.42
N ASP A 635 -10.09 13.64 19.16
CA ASP A 635 -10.92 13.27 18.01
C ASP A 635 -11.33 11.80 18.11
N ASN A 636 -10.40 10.88 18.44
CA ASN A 636 -10.74 9.48 18.65
C ASN A 636 -11.77 9.30 19.79
N ASN A 637 -11.61 10.03 20.87
CA ASN A 637 -12.56 9.99 21.98
C ASN A 637 -13.95 10.52 21.55
N ALA A 638 -14.03 11.55 20.74
CA ALA A 638 -15.27 12.06 20.18
C ALA A 638 -15.93 11.04 19.22
N GLN A 639 -15.14 10.43 18.34
CA GLN A 639 -15.62 9.38 17.43
C GLN A 639 -16.24 8.20 18.19
N ILE A 640 -15.54 7.63 19.18
CA ILE A 640 -16.06 6.50 19.93
C ILE A 640 -17.29 6.87 20.79
N ALA A 641 -17.35 8.11 21.28
CA ALA A 641 -18.54 8.61 21.97
C ALA A 641 -19.77 8.65 21.05
N LEU A 642 -19.59 9.07 19.79
CA LEU A 642 -20.65 9.04 18.78
C LEU A 642 -21.06 7.60 18.44
N MET A 643 -20.12 6.68 18.28
CA MET A 643 -20.43 5.25 18.04
C MET A 643 -21.23 4.65 19.19
N ASN A 644 -20.84 4.92 20.44
CA ASN A 644 -21.61 4.53 21.62
C ASN A 644 -23.03 5.14 21.64
N LYS A 645 -23.17 6.40 21.26
CA LYS A 645 -24.48 7.07 21.13
C LYS A 645 -25.36 6.34 20.11
N TYR A 646 -24.83 6.06 18.92
CA TYR A 646 -25.59 5.47 17.82
C TYR A 646 -26.06 4.07 18.13
N ILE A 647 -25.15 3.19 18.60
CA ILE A 647 -25.53 1.81 18.89
C ILE A 647 -26.56 1.75 20.00
N ASN A 648 -26.40 2.53 21.08
CA ASN A 648 -27.35 2.53 22.19
C ASN A 648 -28.73 3.13 21.82
N ALA A 649 -28.77 4.08 20.87
CA ALA A 649 -30.04 4.57 20.34
C ALA A 649 -30.82 3.47 19.59
N ALA A 650 -30.13 2.56 18.89
CA ALA A 650 -30.74 1.42 18.22
C ALA A 650 -31.23 0.33 19.17
N LEU A 651 -30.67 0.24 20.39
CA LEU A 651 -31.06 -0.78 21.36
C LEU A 651 -32.35 -0.47 22.09
N GLU A 652 -32.85 0.74 22.01
CA GLU A 652 -34.07 1.16 22.72
C GLU A 652 -35.26 0.26 22.37
N GLY A 653 -35.82 -0.42 23.37
CA GLY A 653 -36.94 -1.36 23.23
C GLY A 653 -36.59 -2.73 22.64
N SER A 654 -35.29 -3.03 22.34
CA SER A 654 -34.86 -4.29 21.74
C SER A 654 -34.83 -5.47 22.70
N GLY A 655 -34.61 -5.20 23.99
CA GLY A 655 -34.30 -6.22 24.99
C GLY A 655 -32.81 -6.42 25.27
N PHE A 656 -31.92 -5.82 24.51
CA PHE A 656 -30.50 -5.73 24.84
C PHE A 656 -30.24 -4.81 26.02
N GLY A 657 -29.21 -5.09 26.81
CA GLY A 657 -28.65 -4.14 27.77
C GLY A 657 -27.80 -3.06 27.10
N LYS A 658 -27.23 -2.19 27.92
CA LYS A 658 -26.32 -1.12 27.42
C LYS A 658 -25.11 -1.74 26.72
N VAL A 659 -24.75 -1.20 25.56
CA VAL A 659 -23.47 -1.48 24.86
C VAL A 659 -22.45 -0.41 25.23
N THR A 660 -21.24 -0.84 25.56
CA THR A 660 -20.07 0.01 25.70
C THR A 660 -18.99 -0.45 24.72
N LEU A 661 -18.69 0.38 23.73
CA LEU A 661 -17.54 0.24 22.85
C LEU A 661 -16.36 0.94 23.52
N GLU A 662 -15.31 0.16 23.84
CA GLU A 662 -14.10 0.66 24.48
C GLU A 662 -12.97 0.75 23.45
N ALA A 663 -12.62 1.95 23.05
CA ALA A 663 -11.50 2.16 22.13
C ALA A 663 -10.17 1.87 22.82
N VAL A 664 -9.27 1.19 22.10
CA VAL A 664 -7.90 0.91 22.54
C VAL A 664 -6.94 1.52 21.53
N GLY A 665 -5.93 2.23 22.04
CA GLY A 665 -4.86 2.85 21.27
C GLY A 665 -3.49 2.30 21.65
N ASN A 666 -2.43 2.86 21.08
CA ASN A 666 -1.03 2.44 21.19
C ASN A 666 -0.78 1.01 20.63
N LEU A 667 -1.48 0.68 19.56
CA LEU A 667 -1.48 -0.66 18.98
C LEU A 667 -0.50 -0.80 17.82
N ASN A 668 0.12 0.29 17.34
CA ASN A 668 0.90 0.29 16.11
C ASN A 668 0.13 -0.44 14.98
N ASN A 669 0.73 -1.41 14.31
CA ASN A 669 0.03 -2.23 13.32
C ASN A 669 -0.87 -3.32 13.93
N GLU A 670 -0.77 -3.58 15.23
CA GLU A 670 -1.58 -4.60 15.94
C GLU A 670 -3.09 -4.36 15.80
N ARG A 671 -3.55 -3.16 15.47
CA ARG A 671 -4.97 -2.94 15.21
C ARG A 671 -5.52 -3.76 14.04
N TYR A 672 -4.69 -4.14 13.06
CA TYR A 672 -5.07 -5.02 11.97
C TYR A 672 -4.83 -6.50 12.30
N SER A 673 -3.68 -6.84 12.86
CA SER A 673 -3.34 -8.22 13.22
C SER A 673 -4.04 -8.72 14.47
N GLY A 674 -4.33 -7.85 15.45
CA GLY A 674 -4.96 -8.22 16.71
C GLY A 674 -6.42 -8.66 16.60
N VAL A 675 -7.13 -8.26 15.53
CA VAL A 675 -8.51 -8.72 15.28
C VAL A 675 -8.51 -10.16 14.79
N PRO A 676 -7.78 -10.53 13.71
CA PRO A 676 -7.66 -11.93 13.30
C PRO A 676 -7.07 -12.85 14.40
N ALA A 677 -6.14 -12.33 15.20
CA ALA A 677 -5.58 -13.07 16.33
C ALA A 677 -6.55 -13.26 17.52
N GLY A 678 -7.75 -12.68 17.47
CA GLY A 678 -8.73 -12.79 18.55
C GLY A 678 -8.45 -11.92 19.79
N GLU A 679 -7.60 -10.90 19.67
CA GLU A 679 -7.33 -9.94 20.75
C GLU A 679 -8.44 -8.89 20.88
N PHE A 680 -9.08 -8.55 19.76
CA PHE A 680 -10.14 -7.58 19.67
C PHE A 680 -11.32 -8.14 18.88
N ALA A 681 -12.53 -7.84 19.33
CA ALA A 681 -13.74 -8.25 18.63
C ALA A 681 -14.09 -7.33 17.45
N ILE A 682 -13.62 -6.10 17.50
CA ILE A 682 -13.81 -5.09 16.43
C ILE A 682 -12.49 -4.36 16.17
N GLY A 683 -12.17 -4.09 14.91
CA GLY A 683 -11.13 -3.17 14.50
C GLY A 683 -11.69 -1.92 13.80
N TYR A 684 -10.92 -0.84 13.82
CA TYR A 684 -11.17 0.39 13.07
C TYR A 684 -9.97 0.69 12.18
N GLY A 685 -10.18 0.65 10.87
CA GLY A 685 -9.10 0.81 9.91
C GLY A 685 -9.58 1.11 8.51
N ALA A 686 -8.65 1.28 7.60
CA ALA A 686 -8.91 1.63 6.21
C ALA A 686 -8.23 0.65 5.25
N TRP A 687 -8.82 0.53 4.08
CA TRP A 687 -8.20 -0.02 2.91
C TRP A 687 -8.33 0.99 1.76
N GLY A 688 -7.30 1.10 0.94
CA GLY A 688 -7.29 1.88 -0.29
C GLY A 688 -6.22 1.31 -1.21
N GLY A 689 -6.55 1.15 -2.48
CA GLY A 689 -5.61 0.61 -3.46
C GLY A 689 -6.31 0.36 -4.78
N ALA A 690 -5.57 -0.02 -5.82
CA ALA A 690 -6.10 -0.30 -7.16
C ALA A 690 -6.98 0.83 -7.76
N ALA A 691 -6.67 2.10 -7.46
CA ALA A 691 -7.47 3.24 -7.88
C ALA A 691 -7.63 3.33 -9.41
N PHE A 692 -6.67 2.82 -10.18
CA PHE A 692 -6.68 2.83 -11.65
C PHE A 692 -7.16 1.52 -12.28
N TYR A 693 -7.43 0.52 -11.44
CA TYR A 693 -8.02 -0.75 -11.84
C TYR A 693 -8.92 -1.29 -10.72
N PRO A 694 -10.09 -0.65 -10.48
CA PRO A 694 -10.96 -0.95 -9.35
C PRO A 694 -11.47 -2.40 -9.32
N PHE A 695 -11.47 -3.08 -10.47
CA PHE A 695 -11.86 -4.49 -10.57
C PHE A 695 -11.04 -5.40 -9.65
N ARG A 696 -9.78 -5.05 -9.39
CA ARG A 696 -8.88 -5.78 -8.51
C ARG A 696 -9.03 -5.38 -7.03
N ASN A 697 -9.81 -4.37 -6.71
CA ASN A 697 -9.93 -3.87 -5.32
C ASN A 697 -10.42 -4.96 -4.35
N PHE A 698 -11.25 -5.89 -4.85
CA PHE A 698 -11.78 -6.99 -4.03
C PHE A 698 -10.80 -8.14 -3.80
N GLN A 699 -9.63 -8.15 -4.44
CA GLN A 699 -8.62 -9.19 -4.25
C GLN A 699 -8.28 -9.39 -2.76
N VAL A 700 -8.13 -8.31 -2.01
CA VAL A 700 -7.84 -8.33 -0.57
C VAL A 700 -8.93 -8.99 0.28
N TYR A 701 -10.11 -9.16 -0.27
CA TYR A 701 -11.24 -9.82 0.41
C TYR A 701 -11.48 -11.24 -0.08
N MET A 702 -10.83 -11.68 -1.16
CA MET A 702 -11.18 -12.91 -1.86
C MET A 702 -10.00 -13.79 -2.24
N ASP A 703 -8.77 -13.31 -2.20
CA ASP A 703 -7.56 -14.05 -2.55
C ASP A 703 -6.79 -14.43 -1.28
N PRO A 704 -6.56 -15.72 -0.98
CA PRO A 704 -5.84 -16.16 0.20
C PRO A 704 -4.44 -15.56 0.37
N ASP A 705 -3.74 -15.26 -0.74
CA ASP A 705 -2.42 -14.63 -0.73
C ASP A 705 -2.44 -13.13 -0.36
N GLN A 706 -3.63 -12.52 -0.41
CA GLN A 706 -3.82 -11.10 -0.15
C GLN A 706 -5.04 -10.83 0.75
N TYR A 707 -5.51 -11.87 1.40
CA TYR A 707 -6.76 -11.87 2.14
C TYR A 707 -6.66 -10.98 3.39
N ASP A 708 -7.45 -9.90 3.38
CA ASP A 708 -7.54 -8.94 4.48
C ASP A 708 -8.77 -9.20 5.36
N VAL A 709 -9.76 -9.97 4.87
CA VAL A 709 -10.93 -10.40 5.64
C VAL A 709 -10.65 -11.76 6.26
N ASN A 710 -9.68 -11.77 7.14
CA ASN A 710 -9.26 -12.94 7.90
C ASN A 710 -9.73 -12.89 9.36
N GLU A 711 -10.71 -12.03 9.65
CA GLU A 711 -11.35 -11.98 10.97
C GLU A 711 -12.08 -13.30 11.25
N LEU A 712 -12.01 -13.73 12.50
CA LEU A 712 -12.51 -15.04 12.93
C LEU A 712 -14.04 -15.16 12.72
N GLY A 713 -14.43 -16.15 11.94
CA GLY A 713 -15.83 -16.44 11.59
C GLY A 713 -16.32 -15.78 10.30
N CYS A 714 -15.42 -15.12 9.53
CA CYS A 714 -15.70 -14.73 8.16
C CYS A 714 -15.70 -15.95 7.20
N TYR A 715 -16.11 -15.75 5.96
CA TYR A 715 -16.14 -16.82 4.97
C TYR A 715 -14.73 -17.30 4.55
N ASP A 716 -14.65 -18.55 4.12
CA ASP A 716 -13.47 -19.08 3.45
C ASP A 716 -13.56 -18.80 1.94
N PRO A 717 -12.70 -17.96 1.36
CA PRO A 717 -12.80 -17.58 -0.05
C PRO A 717 -12.48 -18.72 -1.02
N THR A 718 -11.85 -19.80 -0.57
CA THR A 718 -11.47 -20.95 -1.41
C THR A 718 -12.59 -21.96 -1.55
N THR A 719 -13.49 -22.03 -0.58
CA THR A 719 -14.54 -23.07 -0.50
C THR A 719 -15.95 -22.49 -0.60
N GLU A 720 -16.20 -21.31 -0.01
CA GLU A 720 -17.53 -20.71 -0.08
C GLU A 720 -17.79 -20.07 -1.43
N THR A 721 -18.99 -20.30 -1.93
CA THR A 721 -19.39 -19.91 -3.27
C THR A 721 -20.37 -18.74 -3.26
N LEU A 722 -20.30 -17.94 -4.33
CA LEU A 722 -21.22 -16.85 -4.61
C LEU A 722 -21.79 -17.01 -6.01
N THR A 723 -23.12 -16.83 -6.15
CA THR A 723 -23.77 -16.82 -7.45
C THR A 723 -23.98 -15.38 -7.92
N LEU A 724 -23.41 -15.02 -9.06
CA LEU A 724 -23.57 -13.71 -9.70
C LEU A 724 -24.24 -13.87 -11.07
N LYS A 725 -24.90 -12.81 -11.51
CA LYS A 725 -25.53 -12.78 -12.83
C LYS A 725 -24.60 -12.10 -13.83
N VAL A 726 -24.06 -12.89 -14.77
CA VAL A 726 -23.17 -12.41 -15.82
C VAL A 726 -23.85 -12.56 -17.17
N ASN A 727 -24.03 -11.46 -17.90
CA ASN A 727 -24.74 -11.44 -19.19
C ASN A 727 -26.14 -12.11 -19.15
N GLY A 728 -26.84 -11.98 -18.02
CA GLY A 728 -28.18 -12.52 -17.80
C GLY A 728 -28.21 -14.00 -17.38
N VAL A 729 -27.06 -14.65 -17.21
CA VAL A 729 -26.92 -16.04 -16.78
C VAL A 729 -26.39 -16.08 -15.34
N ASP A 730 -26.97 -16.92 -14.50
CA ASP A 730 -26.49 -17.13 -13.14
C ASP A 730 -25.27 -18.07 -13.17
N GLU A 731 -24.17 -17.62 -12.60
CA GLU A 731 -22.92 -18.39 -12.49
C GLU A 731 -22.48 -18.45 -11.02
N THR A 732 -22.06 -19.65 -10.60
CA THR A 732 -21.62 -19.90 -9.23
C THR A 732 -20.15 -20.26 -9.22
N MET A 733 -19.35 -19.50 -8.49
CA MET A 733 -17.92 -19.71 -8.30
C MET A 733 -17.56 -19.43 -6.84
N THR A 734 -16.37 -19.88 -6.39
CA THR A 734 -15.85 -19.46 -5.11
C THR A 734 -15.48 -17.98 -5.15
N TRP A 735 -15.35 -17.33 -3.99
CA TRP A 735 -14.91 -15.93 -3.92
C TRP A 735 -13.54 -15.75 -4.60
N GLN A 736 -12.60 -16.68 -4.38
CA GLN A 736 -11.30 -16.67 -5.04
C GLN A 736 -11.40 -16.79 -6.56
N GLN A 737 -12.26 -17.65 -7.08
CA GLN A 737 -12.46 -17.76 -8.51
C GLN A 737 -13.04 -16.48 -9.13
N TRP A 738 -13.92 -15.78 -8.41
CA TRP A 738 -14.40 -14.45 -8.80
C TRP A 738 -13.27 -13.41 -8.80
N SER A 739 -12.39 -13.43 -7.80
CA SER A 739 -11.19 -12.58 -7.78
C SER A 739 -10.33 -12.84 -9.01
N ASN A 740 -10.04 -14.08 -9.33
CA ASN A 740 -9.25 -14.47 -10.51
C ASN A 740 -9.84 -13.95 -11.82
N CYS A 741 -11.16 -13.82 -11.92
CA CYS A 741 -11.80 -13.20 -13.08
C CYS A 741 -11.41 -11.72 -13.26
N MET A 742 -10.96 -11.06 -12.21
CA MET A 742 -10.59 -9.64 -12.23
C MET A 742 -9.08 -9.40 -12.38
N ILE A 743 -8.25 -10.41 -12.11
CA ILE A 743 -6.78 -10.27 -12.02
C ILE A 743 -6.02 -11.04 -13.13
N GLY A 744 -6.63 -11.30 -14.25
CA GLY A 744 -5.95 -11.85 -15.44
C GLY A 744 -5.86 -13.37 -15.53
N SER A 745 -6.41 -14.15 -14.57
CA SER A 745 -6.32 -15.61 -14.56
C SER A 745 -7.64 -16.35 -14.59
N GLY A 746 -8.77 -15.68 -14.38
CA GLY A 746 -10.08 -16.30 -14.36
C GLY A 746 -10.85 -16.17 -15.68
N LYS A 747 -12.02 -16.78 -15.72
CA LYS A 747 -12.92 -16.87 -16.90
C LYS A 747 -13.23 -15.50 -17.54
N TYR A 748 -13.33 -14.44 -16.77
CA TYR A 748 -13.72 -13.09 -17.21
C TYR A 748 -12.58 -12.08 -17.25
N SER A 749 -11.33 -12.52 -17.08
CA SER A 749 -10.17 -11.60 -17.04
C SER A 749 -10.01 -10.76 -18.31
N ALA A 750 -10.33 -11.31 -19.48
CA ALA A 750 -10.33 -10.59 -20.75
C ALA A 750 -11.71 -10.04 -21.17
N ALA A 751 -12.69 -10.00 -20.25
CA ALA A 751 -14.02 -9.46 -20.55
C ALA A 751 -13.99 -7.93 -20.70
N SER A 752 -15.02 -7.37 -21.34
CA SER A 752 -15.18 -5.93 -21.46
C SER A 752 -15.36 -5.25 -20.10
N ASN A 753 -15.02 -3.94 -20.02
CA ASN A 753 -15.25 -3.14 -18.81
C ASN A 753 -16.69 -3.20 -18.32
N GLU A 754 -17.70 -3.27 -19.19
CA GLU A 754 -19.10 -3.40 -18.80
C GLU A 754 -19.37 -4.70 -18.03
N VAL A 755 -18.82 -5.82 -18.49
CA VAL A 755 -18.93 -7.12 -17.80
C VAL A 755 -18.20 -7.06 -16.45
N LYS A 756 -16.96 -6.57 -16.44
CA LYS A 756 -16.17 -6.41 -15.22
C LYS A 756 -16.86 -5.48 -14.20
N LEU A 757 -17.43 -4.35 -14.64
CA LEU A 757 -18.22 -3.45 -13.81
C LEU A 757 -19.42 -4.17 -13.17
N SER A 758 -20.13 -4.99 -13.96
CA SER A 758 -21.27 -5.74 -13.46
C SER A 758 -20.87 -6.76 -12.39
N ILE A 759 -19.76 -7.48 -12.60
CA ILE A 759 -19.24 -8.46 -11.63
C ILE A 759 -18.78 -7.72 -10.37
N THR A 760 -17.96 -6.69 -10.51
CA THR A 760 -17.41 -5.91 -9.37
C THR A 760 -18.51 -5.29 -8.51
N ALA A 761 -19.54 -4.73 -9.13
CA ALA A 761 -20.67 -4.14 -8.42
C ALA A 761 -21.49 -5.19 -7.62
N GLN A 762 -21.70 -6.38 -8.16
CA GLN A 762 -22.36 -7.48 -7.46
C GLN A 762 -21.50 -8.05 -6.33
N LEU A 763 -20.16 -8.08 -6.52
CA LEU A 763 -19.22 -8.47 -5.46
C LEU A 763 -19.24 -7.46 -4.31
N GLU A 764 -19.26 -6.16 -4.61
CA GLU A 764 -19.37 -5.11 -3.59
C GLU A 764 -20.67 -5.24 -2.79
N GLU A 765 -21.81 -5.41 -3.49
CA GLU A 765 -23.12 -5.60 -2.86
C GLU A 765 -23.12 -6.84 -1.94
N ALA A 766 -22.63 -7.98 -2.45
CA ALA A 766 -22.59 -9.24 -1.70
C ALA A 766 -21.69 -9.15 -0.47
N PHE A 767 -20.51 -8.53 -0.62
CA PHE A 767 -19.59 -8.36 0.49
C PHE A 767 -20.15 -7.40 1.55
N LEU A 768 -20.68 -6.25 1.18
CA LEU A 768 -21.27 -5.30 2.11
C LEU A 768 -22.49 -5.90 2.84
N ASP A 769 -23.28 -6.77 2.18
CA ASP A 769 -24.41 -7.44 2.81
C ASP A 769 -23.99 -8.45 3.89
N THR A 770 -22.73 -8.88 3.94
CA THR A 770 -22.23 -9.67 5.07
C THR A 770 -22.16 -8.89 6.37
N TYR A 771 -21.97 -7.58 6.27
CA TYR A 771 -21.65 -6.68 7.40
C TYR A 771 -20.41 -7.14 8.19
N TYR A 772 -19.48 -7.80 7.54
CA TYR A 772 -18.14 -8.02 8.11
C TYR A 772 -17.34 -6.73 8.20
N ARG A 773 -17.61 -5.80 7.27
CA ARG A 773 -17.11 -4.42 7.33
C ARG A 773 -18.25 -3.41 7.21
N ILE A 774 -18.16 -2.33 7.97
CA ILE A 774 -19.09 -1.20 7.94
C ILE A 774 -18.30 0.04 7.54
N PRO A 775 -18.40 0.52 6.28
CA PRO A 775 -17.78 1.77 5.84
C PRO A 775 -18.34 2.97 6.61
N LEU A 776 -17.49 3.93 6.94
CA LEU A 776 -17.87 5.11 7.74
C LEU A 776 -17.55 6.43 7.03
N CYS A 777 -16.32 6.61 6.57
CA CYS A 777 -15.89 7.85 5.96
C CYS A 777 -14.67 7.63 5.05
N ALA A 778 -14.55 8.44 4.02
CA ALA A 778 -13.33 8.59 3.23
C ALA A 778 -12.38 9.57 3.91
N THR A 779 -11.10 9.29 3.85
CA THR A 779 -10.06 10.14 4.43
C THR A 779 -9.68 11.28 3.50
N THR A 780 -9.09 12.33 4.06
CA THR A 780 -8.52 13.46 3.32
C THR A 780 -7.21 13.88 3.97
N GLN A 781 -6.28 14.37 3.18
CA GLN A 781 -5.07 15.03 3.66
C GLN A 781 -5.15 16.53 3.44
N CYS A 782 -4.51 17.30 4.31
CA CYS A 782 -4.41 18.76 4.19
C CYS A 782 -2.94 19.15 4.33
N PHE A 783 -2.48 20.09 3.51
CA PHE A 783 -1.14 20.65 3.63
C PHE A 783 -1.14 22.13 3.20
N LEU A 784 -0.20 22.88 3.73
CA LEU A 784 0.05 24.28 3.38
C LEU A 784 1.23 24.37 2.42
N LEU A 785 1.10 25.16 1.38
CA LEU A 785 2.16 25.50 0.43
C LEU A 785 2.67 26.91 0.71
N SER A 786 3.98 27.11 0.58
CA SER A 786 4.62 28.42 0.72
C SER A 786 4.21 29.38 -0.40
N TYR A 787 4.07 30.68 -0.11
CA TYR A 787 3.88 31.72 -1.12
C TYR A 787 5.05 31.85 -2.12
N GLN A 788 6.16 31.15 -1.89
CA GLN A 788 7.29 31.12 -2.83
C GLN A 788 6.94 30.42 -4.13
N CYS A 789 6.12 29.37 -4.08
CA CYS A 789 5.78 28.55 -5.23
C CYS A 789 4.27 28.35 -5.35
N ASN A 790 3.85 27.87 -6.52
CA ASN A 790 2.46 27.54 -6.82
C ASN A 790 2.40 26.19 -7.50
N TYR A 791 1.36 25.43 -7.18
CA TYR A 791 0.91 24.34 -8.04
C TYR A 791 0.31 24.88 -9.35
N TYR A 792 0.22 24.01 -10.34
CA TYR A 792 -0.34 24.37 -11.63
C TYR A 792 -1.86 24.59 -11.57
N THR A 793 -2.55 23.82 -10.74
CA THR A 793 -4.00 23.84 -10.56
C THR A 793 -4.37 23.74 -9.08
N GLU A 794 -5.53 24.27 -8.72
CA GLU A 794 -6.16 24.07 -7.40
C GLU A 794 -7.07 22.83 -7.38
N ASN A 795 -7.32 22.23 -8.56
CA ASN A 795 -8.16 21.05 -8.70
C ASN A 795 -7.29 19.79 -8.57
N TYR A 796 -7.44 19.09 -7.46
CA TYR A 796 -6.76 17.82 -7.24
C TYR A 796 -7.29 16.74 -8.17
N ASN A 797 -6.37 15.97 -8.74
CA ASN A 797 -6.67 14.71 -9.41
C ASN A 797 -5.64 13.66 -8.98
N ILE A 798 -6.08 12.48 -8.60
CA ILE A 798 -5.22 11.40 -8.10
C ILE A 798 -4.15 10.94 -9.10
N MET A 799 -4.33 11.23 -10.40
CA MET A 799 -3.41 10.86 -11.48
C MET A 799 -2.22 11.81 -11.62
N TYR A 800 -2.35 13.05 -11.19
CA TYR A 800 -1.31 14.07 -11.36
C TYR A 800 -1.24 15.06 -10.18
N ASP A 801 -1.90 14.75 -9.06
CA ASP A 801 -2.03 15.66 -7.91
C ASP A 801 -2.58 17.04 -8.30
N PHE A 802 -1.83 18.08 -8.04
CA PHE A 802 -2.04 19.47 -8.47
C PHE A 802 -1.10 19.87 -9.62
N GLY A 803 -0.52 18.92 -10.32
CA GLY A 803 0.53 19.06 -11.34
C GLY A 803 1.92 18.73 -10.86
N GLY A 804 2.08 18.47 -9.55
CA GLY A 804 3.31 18.01 -8.92
C GLY A 804 4.53 18.89 -9.17
N MET A 805 5.71 18.36 -8.92
CA MET A 805 6.99 19.03 -9.17
C MET A 805 7.19 19.38 -10.66
N ARG A 806 6.59 18.60 -11.57
CA ARG A 806 6.69 18.82 -13.01
C ARG A 806 6.20 20.19 -13.42
N LEU A 807 5.02 20.60 -12.94
CA LEU A 807 4.34 21.81 -13.39
C LEU A 807 4.37 22.94 -12.34
N MET A 808 5.09 22.73 -11.23
CA MET A 808 5.26 23.75 -10.21
C MET A 808 5.94 24.99 -10.75
N SER A 809 5.42 26.15 -10.39
CA SER A 809 5.98 27.47 -10.76
C SER A 809 6.36 28.28 -9.54
N TYR A 810 7.11 29.34 -9.74
CA TYR A 810 7.64 30.15 -8.63
C TYR A 810 7.25 31.63 -8.77
N ASN A 811 6.77 32.20 -7.67
CA ASN A 811 6.51 33.63 -7.52
C ASN A 811 7.80 34.39 -7.20
N TYR A 812 8.75 33.77 -6.53
CA TYR A 812 9.99 34.38 -6.04
C TYR A 812 11.18 33.43 -6.24
N THR A 813 12.29 33.99 -6.72
CA THR A 813 13.60 33.32 -6.62
C THR A 813 13.99 33.15 -5.14
N ASP A 814 14.98 32.34 -4.84
CA ASP A 814 15.45 32.14 -3.46
C ASP A 814 15.88 33.45 -2.79
N ALA A 815 16.51 34.35 -3.56
CA ALA A 815 16.94 35.68 -3.04
C ALA A 815 15.74 36.59 -2.77
N GLU A 816 14.78 36.65 -3.68
CA GLU A 816 13.54 37.45 -3.51
C GLU A 816 12.70 36.92 -2.37
N TRP A 817 12.62 35.58 -2.22
CA TRP A 817 11.91 34.93 -1.11
C TRP A 817 12.55 35.29 0.23
N ALA A 818 13.88 35.23 0.33
CA ALA A 818 14.59 35.64 1.54
C ALA A 818 14.31 37.10 1.93
N ASP A 819 14.13 37.99 0.96
CA ASP A 819 13.74 39.38 1.21
C ASP A 819 12.26 39.56 1.54
N TYR A 820 11.36 38.72 0.95
CA TYR A 820 9.93 38.69 1.27
C TYR A 820 9.71 38.27 2.73
N VAL A 821 10.35 37.19 3.15
CA VAL A 821 10.27 36.63 4.51
C VAL A 821 10.61 37.66 5.60
N LYS A 822 11.58 38.54 5.35
CA LYS A 822 11.95 39.61 6.30
C LYS A 822 10.82 40.58 6.63
N LYS A 823 9.80 40.66 5.77
CA LYS A 823 8.63 41.54 5.98
C LYS A 823 7.55 40.90 6.87
N GLY A 824 7.73 39.65 7.23
CA GLY A 824 6.77 38.82 7.97
C GLY A 824 5.84 38.03 7.03
N ILE A 825 5.58 36.79 7.36
CA ILE A 825 4.68 35.90 6.65
C ILE A 825 3.48 35.57 7.53
N SER A 826 2.28 35.55 6.96
CA SER A 826 1.08 35.02 7.61
C SER A 826 0.36 34.09 6.65
N TYR A 827 -0.06 32.94 7.15
CA TYR A 827 -0.89 31.96 6.42
C TYR A 827 -2.34 31.95 6.97
N VAL A 828 -2.69 32.89 7.83
CA VAL A 828 -4.00 33.03 8.48
C VAL A 828 -4.70 34.26 7.95
#